data_370e530eacd5458676d3167769551cec
#
_entry.id   370e530eacd5458676d3167769551cec
#
_cell.length_a   1.000
_cell.length_b   1.000
_cell.length_c   1.000
_cell.angle_alpha   90.00
_cell.angle_beta   90.00
_cell.angle_gamma   90.00
#
_symmetry.space_group_name_H-M   'P 1'
#
loop_
_entity.id
_entity.type
_entity.pdbx_description
1 polymer ?
#
loop_
_entity_poly.entity_id
_entity_poly.type
_entity_poly.pdbx_seq_one_letter_code
_entity_poly.pdbx_strand_id
1 'polypeptide(L)'
;MRASGKTWSKIVRATWASIAVVTACAQADNWIAFNPADDPFTESAIELRALNERNAGEHGFIAAKGDSFVFSNNGEAVRFWAVNGPPSELSGESLNKTARRLAKYGVNLCRLHGGMFDSVGNVDPKKIEHAQEVVAALKAQGIYSHFSIYFPLWLQPKSGNPFLKGYDANKHPFASLMFDPAFQQQYRAWWKALLTTPSAKTGKRLVDEPAVFGLEIQNEDSFFFWTFDSKNIPDLELRVLERQFGDWLKTKYGTVEAAFSKWDGVKVDRDDVSEGRVGFRPLWALFSEKKQRDKDTAAFLFETQRKFYADTYAYLRSLGFKGVITASNWSTASPEVFGPLEKWSYTATDFIDRHGYFGVEHKGESSEWSIRNGHTYTDRSALRFEPAVPGKPKQFVHPAMDPTYDGKPSMISETTWNRPNRFRSEAPIYFAVYGALQGTDAIVHFAFDGDRWSVKPNYFMQPWTLMAPSQMAQFPATALIFRKGLIKTGDVLAKVNLNTNDLLHLKGTPLPQDANLDELRLKDVPTSGDLKPGQRIDPLIHYAGRAEVSFTGNPSKAEVKDLGKFIDHPKQEVGSSTGELALDYKNGALKINAPQAQGASGNLKVGAIQLSDVAIESNSDNEHILIVSLDGESIADSHRMLLQVMSEEQATGFATEESGNGVHKITDIGHDPWQIKAIQGTVKLKTPAQIQPLDFNGYPKGEKKTGAEIDLTPDTIYYLLTR
;
A
#
# COMPACT_ATOMS: atom_id res chain seq x y z
N MET A 1 -89.93 -28.15 -1.32
CA MET A 1 -91.10 -27.28 -0.91
C MET A 1 -90.66 -25.82 -1.04
N ARG A 2 -91.38 -25.14 -1.86
CA ARG A 2 -91.70 -23.67 -1.90
C ARG A 2 -90.57 -22.71 -1.42
N ALA A 3 -89.96 -21.88 -2.25
CA ALA A 3 -90.52 -20.74 -3.02
C ALA A 3 -90.26 -19.40 -2.25
N SER A 4 -89.69 -18.48 -2.90
CA SER A 4 -89.98 -17.07 -3.22
C SER A 4 -88.69 -16.25 -3.10
N GLY A 5 -88.12 -15.63 -4.04
CA GLY A 5 -88.44 -14.64 -4.99
C GLY A 5 -88.45 -13.24 -4.39
N LYS A 6 -87.36 -12.44 -4.66
CA LYS A 6 -87.49 -10.98 -4.83
C LYS A 6 -86.27 -10.44 -5.57
N THR A 7 -86.50 -9.93 -6.73
CA THR A 7 -85.68 -9.08 -7.56
C THR A 7 -85.38 -7.73 -6.90
N TRP A 8 -84.14 -7.29 -6.90
CA TRP A 8 -83.74 -5.89 -6.73
C TRP A 8 -82.66 -5.52 -7.70
N SER A 9 -82.85 -4.48 -8.42
CA SER A 9 -82.00 -3.87 -9.43
C SER A 9 -80.69 -3.42 -8.87
N LYS A 10 -79.57 -3.76 -9.55
CA LYS A 10 -78.23 -3.22 -9.24
C LYS A 10 -77.88 -2.06 -10.18
N ILE A 11 -77.71 -0.90 -9.58
CA ILE A 11 -77.06 0.26 -10.18
C ILE A 11 -75.57 -0.03 -10.19
N VAL A 12 -74.93 -0.14 -11.36
CA VAL A 12 -73.48 -0.26 -11.54
C VAL A 12 -72.92 1.14 -11.49
N ARG A 13 -72.19 1.47 -10.40
CA ARG A 13 -71.30 2.61 -10.37
C ARG A 13 -69.93 2.12 -10.84
N ALA A 14 -69.50 2.54 -12.02
CA ALA A 14 -68.15 2.40 -12.52
C ALA A 14 -67.25 3.39 -11.78
N THR A 15 -66.40 2.89 -10.89
CA THR A 15 -65.27 3.64 -10.30
C THR A 15 -64.06 3.48 -11.22
N TRP A 16 -63.68 4.55 -11.89
CA TRP A 16 -62.43 4.64 -12.61
C TRP A 16 -61.28 4.75 -11.58
N ALA A 17 -60.53 3.68 -11.36
CA ALA A 17 -59.26 3.73 -10.66
C ALA A 17 -58.19 4.21 -11.65
N SER A 18 -57.79 5.46 -11.53
CA SER A 18 -56.62 5.97 -12.22
C SER A 18 -55.36 5.31 -11.61
N ILE A 19 -54.82 4.33 -12.31
CA ILE A 19 -53.49 3.81 -12.01
C ILE A 19 -52.50 4.88 -12.48
N ALA A 20 -51.98 5.67 -11.53
CA ALA A 20 -50.80 6.48 -11.77
C ALA A 20 -49.62 5.52 -11.93
N VAL A 21 -49.21 5.26 -13.15
CA VAL A 21 -47.91 4.65 -13.44
C VAL A 21 -46.88 5.70 -13.07
N VAL A 22 -46.32 5.59 -11.87
CA VAL A 22 -45.05 6.27 -11.52
C VAL A 22 -43.99 5.59 -12.34
N THR A 23 -43.72 6.13 -13.51
CA THR A 23 -42.48 5.86 -14.22
C THR A 23 -41.34 6.43 -13.33
N ALA A 24 -40.77 5.61 -12.48
CA ALA A 24 -39.46 5.87 -11.96
C ALA A 24 -38.56 5.91 -13.18
N CYS A 25 -38.22 7.11 -13.65
CA CYS A 25 -37.01 7.29 -14.46
C CYS A 25 -35.86 6.89 -13.54
N ALA A 26 -35.47 5.62 -13.60
CA ALA A 26 -34.15 5.23 -13.21
C ALA A 26 -33.22 6.10 -14.07
N GLN A 27 -32.60 7.09 -13.46
CA GLN A 27 -31.54 7.85 -14.07
C GLN A 27 -30.48 6.79 -14.36
N ALA A 28 -30.37 6.36 -15.61
CA ALA A 28 -29.32 5.46 -16.05
C ALA A 28 -28.03 6.16 -15.66
N ASP A 29 -27.28 5.57 -14.72
CA ASP A 29 -25.96 6.04 -14.39
C ASP A 29 -25.20 6.10 -15.71
N ASN A 30 -24.76 7.29 -16.12
CA ASN A 30 -24.06 7.51 -17.37
C ASN A 30 -22.65 6.91 -17.25
N TRP A 31 -22.52 5.64 -17.55
CA TRP A 31 -21.26 4.94 -17.63
C TRP A 31 -20.70 5.00 -19.04
N ILE A 32 -19.44 5.42 -19.16
CA ILE A 32 -18.72 5.61 -20.41
C ILE A 32 -17.71 4.48 -20.57
N ALA A 33 -17.71 3.81 -21.71
CA ALA A 33 -16.74 2.75 -21.99
C ALA A 33 -15.31 3.31 -22.02
N PHE A 34 -14.43 2.76 -21.18
CA PHE A 34 -13.02 3.03 -21.18
C PHE A 34 -12.31 1.97 -22.04
N ASN A 35 -12.10 2.30 -23.29
CA ASN A 35 -11.51 1.40 -24.28
C ASN A 35 -10.39 2.14 -25.06
N PRO A 36 -9.21 2.34 -24.46
CA PRO A 36 -8.08 2.95 -25.15
C PRO A 36 -7.70 2.17 -26.42
N ALA A 37 -7.42 2.87 -27.51
CA ALA A 37 -6.81 2.29 -28.70
C ALA A 37 -5.39 1.75 -28.38
N ASP A 38 -4.85 0.92 -29.26
CA ASP A 38 -3.43 0.56 -29.17
C ASP A 38 -2.56 1.81 -29.15
N ASP A 39 -1.65 1.85 -28.18
CA ASP A 39 -0.78 3.01 -27.97
C ASP A 39 0.43 2.95 -28.93
N PRO A 40 0.61 3.92 -29.83
CA PRO A 40 1.76 3.98 -30.71
C PRO A 40 3.04 4.43 -30.01
N PHE A 41 2.95 4.87 -28.73
CA PHE A 41 4.06 5.40 -27.93
C PHE A 41 4.81 6.56 -28.61
N THR A 42 4.09 7.40 -29.32
CA THR A 42 4.60 8.67 -29.84
C THR A 42 4.54 9.75 -28.76
N GLU A 43 5.00 10.96 -29.06
CA GLU A 43 4.94 12.08 -28.11
C GLU A 43 3.48 12.39 -27.74
N SER A 44 3.19 12.42 -26.44
CA SER A 44 1.88 12.74 -25.89
C SER A 44 1.98 13.60 -24.63
N ALA A 45 0.88 14.22 -24.21
CA ALA A 45 0.88 15.08 -23.02
C ALA A 45 1.08 14.29 -21.70
N ILE A 46 0.84 12.98 -21.71
CA ILE A 46 1.03 12.09 -20.56
C ILE A 46 2.30 11.22 -20.66
N GLU A 47 3.21 11.57 -21.57
CA GLU A 47 4.46 10.84 -21.79
C GLU A 47 5.52 11.25 -20.76
N LEU A 48 5.70 10.42 -19.75
CA LEU A 48 6.62 10.68 -18.64
C LEU A 48 7.94 9.90 -18.72
N ARG A 49 8.19 9.17 -19.83
CA ARG A 49 9.43 8.40 -20.00
C ARG A 49 10.70 9.23 -19.80
N ALA A 50 10.67 10.50 -20.18
CA ALA A 50 11.78 11.44 -20.03
C ALA A 50 12.13 11.76 -18.56
N LEU A 51 11.27 11.44 -17.59
CA LEU A 51 11.60 11.56 -16.18
C LEU A 51 12.54 10.45 -15.68
N ASN A 52 12.67 9.35 -16.43
CA ASN A 52 13.57 8.27 -16.11
C ASN A 52 14.94 8.52 -16.76
N GLU A 53 15.99 7.92 -16.16
CA GLU A 53 17.28 7.80 -16.86
C GLU A 53 17.09 7.15 -18.22
N ARG A 54 18.01 7.36 -19.14
CA ARG A 54 17.98 6.70 -20.44
C ARG A 54 18.02 5.17 -20.26
N ASN A 55 18.93 4.69 -19.39
CA ASN A 55 18.95 3.33 -18.89
C ASN A 55 19.07 3.40 -17.37
N ALA A 56 18.30 2.60 -16.65
CA ALA A 56 18.43 2.57 -15.19
C ALA A 56 19.86 2.21 -14.77
N GLY A 57 20.39 2.94 -13.80
CA GLY A 57 21.74 2.77 -13.30
C GLY A 57 22.82 3.62 -14.02
N GLU A 58 22.47 4.55 -14.88
CA GLU A 58 23.44 5.50 -15.48
C GLU A 58 24.14 6.36 -14.41
N HIS A 59 23.42 6.72 -13.35
CA HIS A 59 23.93 7.45 -12.21
C HIS A 59 24.43 6.55 -11.07
N GLY A 60 24.71 5.27 -11.37
CA GLY A 60 25.24 4.27 -10.42
C GLY A 60 24.15 3.48 -9.68
N PHE A 61 24.56 2.85 -8.59
CA PHE A 61 23.64 2.14 -7.71
C PHE A 61 22.77 3.10 -6.92
N ILE A 62 21.62 2.62 -6.45
CA ILE A 62 20.86 3.34 -5.45
C ILE A 62 21.49 3.08 -4.07
N ALA A 63 21.65 4.15 -3.30
CA ALA A 63 22.18 4.12 -1.95
C ALA A 63 21.23 4.82 -0.96
N ALA A 64 21.28 4.45 0.32
CA ALA A 64 20.61 5.16 1.38
C ALA A 64 21.56 6.26 1.94
N LYS A 65 21.06 7.49 2.04
CA LYS A 65 21.78 8.62 2.64
C LYS A 65 20.83 9.44 3.50
N GLY A 66 21.01 9.34 4.82
CA GLY A 66 20.02 9.86 5.75
C GLY A 66 18.68 9.17 5.51
N ASP A 67 17.61 9.95 5.49
CA ASP A 67 16.24 9.51 5.28
C ASP A 67 15.81 9.45 3.79
N SER A 68 16.76 9.38 2.85
CA SER A 68 16.45 9.42 1.41
C SER A 68 17.26 8.40 0.60
N PHE A 69 16.69 7.93 -0.51
CA PHE A 69 17.43 7.24 -1.55
C PHE A 69 18.15 8.23 -2.44
N VAL A 70 19.38 7.91 -2.81
CA VAL A 70 20.22 8.74 -3.69
C VAL A 70 20.91 7.88 -4.76
N PHE A 71 21.22 8.51 -5.89
CA PHE A 71 22.16 7.92 -6.86
C PHE A 71 23.58 7.97 -6.33
N SER A 72 24.29 6.84 -6.37
CA SER A 72 25.63 6.71 -5.77
C SER A 72 26.70 7.58 -6.40
N ASN A 73 26.56 7.93 -7.71
CA ASN A 73 27.61 8.66 -8.45
C ASN A 73 27.55 10.17 -8.23
N ASN A 74 26.36 10.74 -8.01
CA ASN A 74 26.18 12.20 -7.87
C ASN A 74 25.54 12.61 -6.53
N GLY A 75 24.95 11.69 -5.77
CA GLY A 75 24.31 11.96 -4.49
C GLY A 75 22.94 12.66 -4.62
N GLU A 76 22.39 12.75 -5.81
CA GLU A 76 21.07 13.33 -6.05
C GLU A 76 19.97 12.43 -5.48
N ALA A 77 19.01 13.02 -4.78
CA ALA A 77 17.88 12.29 -4.19
C ALA A 77 16.90 11.84 -5.28
N VAL A 78 16.34 10.65 -5.11
CA VAL A 78 15.38 10.05 -6.04
C VAL A 78 14.20 9.45 -5.30
N ARG A 79 12.98 9.68 -5.80
CA ARG A 79 11.75 9.04 -5.36
C ARG A 79 11.24 8.05 -6.40
N PHE A 80 10.62 6.97 -5.93
CA PHE A 80 10.14 5.89 -6.79
C PHE A 80 8.62 5.77 -6.76
N TRP A 81 7.99 6.02 -7.92
CA TRP A 81 6.61 5.71 -8.22
C TRP A 81 6.60 4.37 -8.95
N ALA A 82 6.13 3.33 -8.29
CA ALA A 82 6.47 1.98 -8.66
C ALA A 82 5.26 1.04 -8.71
N VAL A 83 5.47 -0.15 -9.28
CA VAL A 83 4.46 -1.21 -9.34
C VAL A 83 5.07 -2.56 -8.98
N ASN A 84 4.26 -3.46 -8.40
CA ASN A 84 4.56 -4.89 -8.35
C ASN A 84 4.25 -5.51 -9.72
N GLY A 85 5.21 -6.15 -10.33
CA GLY A 85 5.14 -6.68 -11.69
C GLY A 85 6.43 -6.39 -12.47
N PRO A 86 6.48 -6.66 -13.78
CA PRO A 86 5.41 -7.10 -14.66
C PRO A 86 4.98 -8.56 -14.44
N PRO A 87 3.85 -9.00 -15.05
CA PRO A 87 3.43 -10.40 -15.02
C PRO A 87 4.54 -11.35 -15.50
N SER A 88 4.68 -12.49 -14.81
CA SER A 88 5.78 -13.44 -15.01
C SER A 88 5.73 -14.21 -16.34
N GLU A 89 4.61 -14.21 -17.02
CA GLU A 89 4.42 -14.85 -18.33
C GLU A 89 4.88 -13.96 -19.49
N LEU A 90 5.13 -12.68 -19.27
CA LEU A 90 5.57 -11.77 -20.34
C LEU A 90 7.05 -11.96 -20.65
N SER A 91 7.37 -12.02 -21.94
CA SER A 91 8.74 -12.15 -22.45
C SER A 91 8.89 -11.47 -23.81
N GLY A 92 10.12 -11.26 -24.27
CA GLY A 92 10.41 -10.72 -25.59
C GLY A 92 9.71 -9.39 -25.87
N GLU A 93 8.98 -9.31 -26.97
CA GLU A 93 8.33 -8.08 -27.44
C GLU A 93 7.23 -7.60 -26.50
N SER A 94 6.41 -8.52 -25.96
CA SER A 94 5.34 -8.15 -25.01
C SER A 94 5.88 -7.54 -23.73
N LEU A 95 6.99 -8.07 -23.20
CA LEU A 95 7.68 -7.52 -22.06
C LEU A 95 8.27 -6.12 -22.34
N ASN A 96 8.90 -5.94 -23.51
CA ASN A 96 9.45 -4.65 -23.92
C ASN A 96 8.35 -3.59 -24.09
N LYS A 97 7.21 -3.95 -24.71
CA LYS A 97 6.04 -3.06 -24.86
C LYS A 97 5.47 -2.68 -23.49
N THR A 98 5.42 -3.63 -22.58
CA THR A 98 4.97 -3.40 -21.19
C THR A 98 5.90 -2.48 -20.43
N ALA A 99 7.21 -2.68 -20.49
CA ALA A 99 8.20 -1.80 -19.87
C ALA A 99 8.09 -0.36 -20.43
N ARG A 100 7.89 -0.23 -21.76
CA ARG A 100 7.67 1.07 -22.42
C ARG A 100 6.40 1.77 -21.91
N ARG A 101 5.30 1.02 -21.72
CA ARG A 101 4.05 1.53 -21.16
C ARG A 101 4.25 2.00 -19.73
N LEU A 102 4.86 1.20 -18.88
CA LEU A 102 5.15 1.58 -17.49
C LEU A 102 5.94 2.90 -17.40
N ALA A 103 6.97 3.04 -18.24
CA ALA A 103 7.75 4.27 -18.30
C ALA A 103 6.93 5.48 -18.76
N LYS A 104 6.02 5.31 -19.75
CA LYS A 104 5.09 6.35 -20.19
C LYS A 104 4.24 6.89 -19.04
N TYR A 105 3.76 6.01 -18.17
CA TYR A 105 2.96 6.38 -17.01
C TYR A 105 3.78 6.81 -15.78
N GLY A 106 5.07 7.07 -15.95
CA GLY A 106 5.94 7.61 -14.91
C GLY A 106 6.49 6.63 -13.90
N VAL A 107 6.35 5.33 -14.16
CA VAL A 107 6.95 4.28 -13.33
C VAL A 107 8.47 4.26 -13.52
N ASN A 108 9.22 4.23 -12.41
CA ASN A 108 10.68 4.15 -12.41
C ASN A 108 11.25 3.01 -11.54
N LEU A 109 10.39 2.17 -10.95
CA LEU A 109 10.79 0.99 -10.20
C LEU A 109 9.71 -0.10 -10.37
N CYS A 110 10.15 -1.35 -10.56
CA CYS A 110 9.28 -2.52 -10.48
C CYS A 110 9.77 -3.46 -9.37
N ARG A 111 8.87 -3.91 -8.51
CA ARG A 111 9.15 -4.97 -7.54
C ARG A 111 8.84 -6.31 -8.17
N LEU A 112 9.89 -7.11 -8.32
CA LEU A 112 9.83 -8.46 -8.87
C LEU A 112 9.59 -9.44 -7.72
N HIS A 113 8.33 -9.76 -7.51
CA HIS A 113 7.85 -10.58 -6.40
C HIS A 113 7.60 -12.01 -6.88
N GLY A 114 8.58 -12.90 -6.67
CA GLY A 114 8.49 -14.28 -7.13
C GLY A 114 9.68 -15.16 -6.73
N GLY A 115 9.40 -16.38 -6.29
CA GLY A 115 10.43 -17.33 -5.85
C GLY A 115 11.33 -17.82 -7.00
N MET A 116 12.64 -17.93 -6.75
CA MET A 116 13.65 -18.43 -7.68
C MET A 116 13.86 -19.94 -7.56
N PHE A 117 12.84 -20.67 -7.14
CA PHE A 117 12.87 -22.09 -6.80
C PHE A 117 11.67 -22.84 -7.39
N ASP A 118 11.83 -24.15 -7.51
CA ASP A 118 10.77 -25.09 -7.91
C ASP A 118 9.84 -25.45 -6.71
N SER A 119 8.87 -26.32 -6.96
CA SER A 119 7.88 -26.72 -5.94
C SER A 119 8.45 -27.48 -4.72
N VAL A 120 9.71 -27.94 -4.79
CA VAL A 120 10.39 -28.62 -3.68
C VAL A 120 11.50 -27.77 -3.06
N GLY A 121 11.73 -26.57 -3.58
CA GLY A 121 12.67 -25.61 -3.04
C GLY A 121 14.08 -25.67 -3.67
N ASN A 122 14.30 -26.38 -4.76
CA ASN A 122 15.55 -26.31 -5.50
C ASN A 122 15.61 -25.02 -6.33
N VAL A 123 16.83 -24.53 -6.61
CA VAL A 123 17.03 -23.41 -7.52
C VAL A 123 16.43 -23.73 -8.89
N ASP A 124 15.65 -22.81 -9.46
CA ASP A 124 15.08 -22.92 -10.82
C ASP A 124 15.85 -22.01 -11.79
N PRO A 125 16.71 -22.56 -12.66
CA PRO A 125 17.51 -21.76 -13.59
C PRO A 125 16.67 -20.96 -14.59
N LYS A 126 15.47 -21.46 -14.98
CA LYS A 126 14.59 -20.76 -15.92
C LYS A 126 14.02 -19.48 -15.31
N LYS A 127 13.66 -19.52 -14.03
CA LYS A 127 13.19 -18.34 -13.32
C LYS A 127 14.30 -17.29 -13.18
N ILE A 128 15.55 -17.72 -12.99
CA ILE A 128 16.70 -16.82 -12.96
C ILE A 128 16.93 -16.17 -14.32
N GLU A 129 16.90 -16.94 -15.41
CA GLU A 129 17.04 -16.42 -16.77
C GLU A 129 15.93 -15.43 -17.09
N HIS A 130 14.69 -15.75 -16.74
CA HIS A 130 13.55 -14.84 -16.91
C HIS A 130 13.72 -13.56 -16.09
N ALA A 131 14.15 -13.64 -14.82
CA ALA A 131 14.43 -12.46 -13.99
C ALA A 131 15.48 -11.54 -14.62
N GLN A 132 16.53 -12.12 -15.23
CA GLN A 132 17.56 -11.37 -15.98
C GLN A 132 16.99 -10.68 -17.22
N GLU A 133 16.08 -11.35 -17.96
CA GLU A 133 15.38 -10.77 -19.10
C GLU A 133 14.49 -9.58 -18.68
N VAL A 134 13.73 -9.73 -17.58
CA VAL A 134 12.89 -8.65 -17.03
C VAL A 134 13.74 -7.45 -16.63
N VAL A 135 14.84 -7.65 -15.90
CA VAL A 135 15.77 -6.56 -15.55
C VAL A 135 16.29 -5.85 -16.79
N ALA A 136 16.65 -6.56 -17.84
CA ALA A 136 17.17 -5.96 -19.08
C ALA A 136 16.11 -5.11 -19.80
N ALA A 137 14.86 -5.57 -19.87
CA ALA A 137 13.75 -4.85 -20.50
C ALA A 137 13.38 -3.58 -19.71
N LEU A 138 13.28 -3.67 -18.39
CA LEU A 138 13.01 -2.53 -17.51
C LEU A 138 14.13 -1.51 -17.56
N LYS A 139 15.38 -1.95 -17.46
CA LYS A 139 16.57 -1.10 -17.55
C LYS A 139 16.57 -0.24 -18.80
N ALA A 140 16.25 -0.81 -19.98
CA ALA A 140 16.19 -0.09 -21.25
C ALA A 140 15.15 1.06 -21.24
N GLN A 141 14.22 1.06 -20.28
CA GLN A 141 13.22 2.10 -20.07
C GLN A 141 13.53 2.99 -18.86
N GLY A 142 14.72 2.87 -18.26
CA GLY A 142 15.12 3.63 -17.08
C GLY A 142 14.34 3.23 -15.82
N ILE A 143 13.82 1.98 -15.79
CA ILE A 143 13.08 1.43 -14.66
C ILE A 143 14.00 0.48 -13.89
N TYR A 144 14.10 0.71 -12.59
CA TYR A 144 14.86 -0.12 -11.66
C TYR A 144 14.09 -1.39 -11.28
N SER A 145 14.80 -2.41 -10.77
CA SER A 145 14.24 -3.67 -10.32
C SER A 145 14.54 -3.91 -8.84
N HIS A 146 13.51 -4.22 -8.04
CA HIS A 146 13.61 -4.61 -6.64
C HIS A 146 13.20 -6.08 -6.48
N PHE A 147 14.04 -6.90 -5.88
CA PHE A 147 13.76 -8.34 -5.76
C PHE A 147 13.20 -8.71 -4.39
N SER A 148 12.06 -9.42 -4.41
CA SER A 148 11.44 -10.13 -3.31
C SER A 148 11.30 -11.60 -3.72
N ILE A 149 12.17 -12.48 -3.22
CA ILE A 149 12.26 -13.87 -3.73
C ILE A 149 11.71 -14.93 -2.79
N TYR A 150 11.21 -14.53 -1.63
CA TYR A 150 10.66 -15.48 -0.68
C TYR A 150 9.43 -14.92 0.06
N PHE A 151 8.38 -15.70 0.01
CA PHE A 151 7.18 -15.54 0.81
C PHE A 151 6.75 -16.92 1.34
N PRO A 152 6.44 -17.08 2.64
CA PRO A 152 6.12 -18.40 3.19
C PRO A 152 5.03 -19.17 2.44
N LEU A 153 4.02 -18.47 1.90
CA LEU A 153 2.92 -19.10 1.15
C LEU A 153 3.35 -19.72 -0.19
N TRP A 154 4.53 -19.37 -0.73
CA TRP A 154 5.00 -19.98 -1.99
C TRP A 154 5.68 -21.33 -1.80
N LEU A 155 5.99 -21.69 -0.56
CA LEU A 155 6.64 -22.96 -0.26
C LEU A 155 5.72 -23.81 0.63
N GLN A 156 5.43 -25.00 0.17
CA GLN A 156 4.69 -26.01 0.94
C GLN A 156 5.51 -27.31 0.96
N PRO A 157 6.47 -27.41 1.91
CA PRO A 157 7.42 -28.50 1.92
C PRO A 157 6.71 -29.84 2.17
N LYS A 158 7.03 -30.85 1.33
CA LYS A 158 6.49 -32.22 1.44
C LYS A 158 7.36 -33.07 2.33
N SER A 159 6.83 -34.19 2.78
CA SER A 159 7.61 -35.22 3.50
C SER A 159 8.89 -35.57 2.75
N GLY A 160 10.01 -35.64 3.46
CA GLY A 160 11.32 -35.88 2.87
C GLY A 160 12.02 -34.62 2.33
N ASN A 161 11.46 -33.42 2.55
CA ASN A 161 12.16 -32.18 2.22
C ASN A 161 13.52 -32.14 2.93
N PRO A 162 14.64 -31.83 2.23
CA PRO A 162 15.98 -31.94 2.80
C PRO A 162 16.32 -30.89 3.85
N PHE A 163 15.66 -29.74 3.84
CA PHE A 163 15.93 -28.62 4.75
C PHE A 163 14.79 -28.26 5.72
N LEU A 164 13.58 -28.80 5.51
CA LEU A 164 12.41 -28.65 6.39
C LEU A 164 11.78 -30.03 6.60
N LYS A 165 12.46 -30.84 7.40
CA LYS A 165 12.21 -32.30 7.51
C LYS A 165 10.92 -32.67 8.22
N GLY A 166 10.41 -31.81 9.10
CA GLY A 166 9.16 -32.01 9.82
C GLY A 166 7.90 -31.67 9.06
N TYR A 167 8.04 -31.04 7.87
CA TYR A 167 6.89 -30.65 7.05
C TYR A 167 6.38 -31.83 6.20
N ASP A 168 5.05 -31.83 5.98
CA ASP A 168 4.32 -32.91 5.31
C ASP A 168 3.30 -32.41 4.28
N ALA A 169 3.50 -31.23 3.73
CA ALA A 169 2.62 -30.50 2.80
C ALA A 169 1.34 -29.93 3.46
N ASN A 170 1.17 -30.00 4.77
CA ASN A 170 -0.01 -29.46 5.44
C ASN A 170 0.19 -28.03 5.98
N LYS A 171 1.42 -27.53 5.97
CA LYS A 171 1.79 -26.24 6.55
C LYS A 171 2.73 -25.47 5.64
N HIS A 172 2.63 -24.14 5.70
CA HIS A 172 3.63 -23.22 5.16
C HIS A 172 4.68 -22.90 6.22
N PRO A 173 5.95 -22.65 5.85
CA PRO A 173 7.05 -22.49 6.80
C PRO A 173 7.13 -21.09 7.41
N PHE A 174 6.00 -20.58 7.92
CA PHE A 174 5.99 -19.31 8.66
C PHE A 174 6.99 -19.33 9.81
N ALA A 175 7.70 -18.24 9.99
CA ALA A 175 8.76 -18.00 10.97
C ALA A 175 10.00 -18.90 10.82
N SER A 176 9.91 -20.05 10.15
CA SER A 176 10.96 -21.06 10.13
C SER A 176 12.27 -20.57 9.51
N LEU A 177 12.21 -19.68 8.54
CA LEU A 177 13.42 -19.10 7.93
C LEU A 177 14.26 -18.30 8.91
N MET A 178 13.65 -17.66 9.90
CA MET A 178 14.36 -16.80 10.85
C MET A 178 15.22 -17.57 11.85
N PHE A 179 14.95 -18.88 12.05
CA PHE A 179 15.66 -19.64 13.09
C PHE A 179 16.23 -21.00 12.64
N ASP A 180 15.78 -21.57 11.50
CA ASP A 180 16.23 -22.87 11.06
C ASP A 180 17.51 -22.79 10.21
N PRO A 181 18.67 -23.32 10.66
CA PRO A 181 19.94 -23.19 9.95
C PRO A 181 19.96 -23.88 8.57
N ALA A 182 19.27 -25.04 8.44
CA ALA A 182 19.23 -25.78 7.18
C ALA A 182 18.41 -25.00 6.13
N PHE A 183 17.31 -24.40 6.55
CA PHE A 183 16.50 -23.56 5.69
C PHE A 183 17.26 -22.28 5.29
N GLN A 184 17.95 -21.62 6.23
CA GLN A 184 18.79 -20.45 5.94
C GLN A 184 19.90 -20.78 4.93
N GLN A 185 20.47 -21.98 4.99
CA GLN A 185 21.47 -22.41 4.00
C GLN A 185 20.87 -22.52 2.60
N GLN A 186 19.69 -23.13 2.46
CA GLN A 186 18.98 -23.23 1.18
C GLN A 186 18.55 -21.85 0.65
N TYR A 187 18.05 -20.99 1.52
CA TYR A 187 17.69 -19.61 1.19
C TYR A 187 18.88 -18.79 0.66
N ARG A 188 20.04 -18.93 1.28
CA ARG A 188 21.29 -18.32 0.78
C ARG A 188 21.70 -18.87 -0.60
N ALA A 189 21.42 -20.13 -0.88
CA ALA A 189 21.68 -20.71 -2.21
C ALA A 189 20.78 -20.07 -3.29
N TRP A 190 19.51 -19.77 -2.99
CA TRP A 190 18.61 -19.04 -3.91
C TRP A 190 19.15 -17.66 -4.26
N TRP A 191 19.54 -16.87 -3.25
CA TRP A 191 20.14 -15.56 -3.48
C TRP A 191 21.45 -15.62 -4.25
N LYS A 192 22.33 -16.55 -3.90
CA LYS A 192 23.58 -16.74 -4.63
C LYS A 192 23.32 -17.04 -6.10
N ALA A 193 22.42 -17.96 -6.37
CA ALA A 193 22.10 -18.35 -7.76
C ALA A 193 21.53 -17.14 -8.54
N LEU A 194 20.56 -16.41 -8.00
CA LEU A 194 20.00 -15.23 -8.67
C LEU A 194 21.06 -14.17 -8.94
N LEU A 195 21.85 -13.82 -7.93
CA LEU A 195 22.75 -12.66 -8.01
C LEU A 195 24.03 -12.94 -8.78
N THR A 196 24.55 -14.18 -8.74
CA THR A 196 25.89 -14.49 -9.27
C THR A 196 25.91 -15.31 -10.57
N THR A 197 24.76 -15.83 -11.02
CA THR A 197 24.69 -16.52 -12.33
C THR A 197 24.81 -15.49 -13.45
N PRO A 198 25.80 -15.60 -14.36
CA PRO A 198 25.91 -14.70 -15.49
C PRO A 198 24.72 -14.88 -16.45
N SER A 199 24.17 -13.76 -16.94
CA SER A 199 23.15 -13.79 -17.98
C SER A 199 23.68 -14.38 -19.28
N ALA A 200 22.96 -15.33 -19.85
CA ALA A 200 23.32 -15.94 -21.15
C ALA A 200 23.35 -14.90 -22.28
N LYS A 201 22.55 -13.81 -22.18
CA LYS A 201 22.46 -12.75 -23.19
C LYS A 201 23.55 -11.69 -23.06
N THR A 202 23.94 -11.32 -21.83
CA THR A 202 24.83 -10.16 -21.58
C THR A 202 26.17 -10.55 -20.94
N GLY A 203 26.30 -11.76 -20.42
CA GLY A 203 27.46 -12.20 -19.63
C GLY A 203 27.56 -11.53 -18.25
N LYS A 204 26.67 -10.60 -17.92
CA LYS A 204 26.69 -9.85 -16.65
C LYS A 204 25.93 -10.59 -15.55
N ARG A 205 26.37 -10.45 -14.32
CA ARG A 205 25.68 -10.93 -13.12
C ARG A 205 24.79 -9.83 -12.58
N LEU A 206 23.64 -10.17 -11.95
CA LEU A 206 22.76 -9.17 -11.35
C LEU A 206 23.41 -8.45 -10.17
N VAL A 207 24.35 -9.07 -9.47
CA VAL A 207 25.09 -8.43 -8.39
C VAL A 207 25.91 -7.21 -8.84
N ASP A 208 26.30 -7.19 -10.13
CA ASP A 208 27.08 -6.10 -10.74
C ASP A 208 26.20 -5.09 -11.51
N GLU A 209 24.86 -5.27 -11.52
CA GLU A 209 23.93 -4.49 -12.32
C GLU A 209 23.33 -3.32 -11.52
N PRO A 210 23.71 -2.05 -11.81
CA PRO A 210 23.19 -0.89 -11.09
C PRO A 210 21.67 -0.69 -11.26
N ALA A 211 21.05 -1.25 -12.31
CA ALA A 211 19.59 -1.24 -12.48
C ALA A 211 18.85 -2.09 -11.44
N VAL A 212 19.55 -2.93 -10.68
CA VAL A 212 18.98 -3.59 -9.51
C VAL A 212 18.98 -2.60 -8.34
N PHE A 213 17.81 -2.04 -8.06
CA PHE A 213 17.57 -1.10 -6.96
C PHE A 213 17.96 -1.72 -5.62
N GLY A 214 17.35 -2.87 -5.32
CA GLY A 214 17.49 -3.44 -3.99
C GLY A 214 16.93 -4.84 -3.83
N LEU A 215 17.11 -5.37 -2.63
CA LEU A 215 16.71 -6.70 -2.23
C LEU A 215 15.86 -6.63 -0.96
N GLU A 216 14.80 -7.42 -0.91
CA GLU A 216 13.95 -7.65 0.24
C GLU A 216 14.25 -9.02 0.82
N ILE A 217 14.68 -9.06 2.08
CA ILE A 217 15.08 -10.32 2.72
C ILE A 217 13.87 -11.23 2.91
N GLN A 218 12.73 -10.72 3.37
CA GLN A 218 11.57 -11.55 3.63
C GLN A 218 10.26 -10.81 3.43
N ASN A 219 9.34 -11.42 2.67
CA ASN A 219 7.99 -10.90 2.52
C ASN A 219 7.06 -11.45 3.61
N GLU A 220 6.31 -10.55 4.25
CA GLU A 220 5.13 -10.81 5.10
C GLU A 220 5.29 -11.97 6.10
N ASP A 221 6.36 -11.96 6.89
CA ASP A 221 6.55 -12.90 7.97
C ASP A 221 7.25 -12.25 9.16
N SER A 222 6.87 -12.64 10.37
CA SER A 222 7.39 -12.10 11.61
C SER A 222 7.09 -13.01 12.78
N PHE A 223 8.00 -13.08 13.76
CA PHE A 223 7.71 -13.69 15.06
C PHE A 223 6.63 -12.96 15.85
N PHE A 224 6.30 -11.71 15.49
CA PHE A 224 5.34 -10.88 16.21
C PHE A 224 3.97 -10.82 15.53
N PHE A 225 3.72 -11.65 14.50
CA PHE A 225 2.43 -11.74 13.83
C PHE A 225 1.70 -13.06 14.14
N TRP A 226 0.39 -13.09 13.97
CA TRP A 226 -0.47 -14.23 14.31
C TRP A 226 -0.13 -15.55 13.63
N THR A 227 0.64 -15.54 12.55
CA THR A 227 1.18 -16.74 11.89
C THR A 227 2.21 -17.47 12.74
N PHE A 228 2.89 -16.76 13.66
CA PHE A 228 3.77 -17.37 14.65
C PHE A 228 2.93 -17.99 15.79
N ASP A 229 2.60 -19.25 15.63
CA ASP A 229 1.94 -20.08 16.64
C ASP A 229 2.63 -21.46 16.63
N SER A 230 2.83 -22.05 17.81
CA SER A 230 3.42 -23.38 17.95
C SER A 230 2.65 -24.46 17.18
N LYS A 231 1.35 -24.24 16.89
CA LYS A 231 0.54 -25.12 16.06
C LYS A 231 0.86 -25.02 14.57
N ASN A 232 1.41 -23.91 14.12
CA ASN A 232 1.75 -23.67 12.70
C ASN A 232 3.13 -24.22 12.32
N ILE A 233 4.00 -24.49 13.29
CA ILE A 233 5.35 -25.02 13.09
C ILE A 233 5.36 -26.52 13.43
N PRO A 234 5.90 -27.39 12.58
CA PRO A 234 6.05 -28.81 12.90
C PRO A 234 6.94 -29.04 14.12
N ASP A 235 6.69 -30.13 14.86
CA ASP A 235 7.36 -30.41 16.12
C ASP A 235 8.89 -30.47 15.99
N LEU A 236 9.39 -31.00 14.88
CA LEU A 236 10.83 -31.13 14.65
C LEU A 236 11.53 -29.75 14.60
N GLU A 237 10.97 -28.84 13.81
CA GLU A 237 11.50 -27.46 13.67
C GLU A 237 11.21 -26.66 14.94
N LEU A 238 10.06 -26.80 15.55
CA LEU A 238 9.72 -26.08 16.78
C LEU A 238 10.70 -26.44 17.93
N ARG A 239 11.11 -27.71 18.06
CA ARG A 239 12.14 -28.13 19.03
C ARG A 239 13.48 -27.45 18.81
N VAL A 240 13.84 -27.09 17.57
CA VAL A 240 15.05 -26.31 17.28
C VAL A 240 14.93 -24.93 17.92
N LEU A 241 13.84 -24.23 17.70
CA LEU A 241 13.60 -22.90 18.26
C LEU A 241 13.50 -22.94 19.80
N GLU A 242 12.84 -23.95 20.36
CA GLU A 242 12.72 -24.15 21.81
C GLU A 242 14.10 -24.37 22.48
N ARG A 243 15.02 -25.12 21.85
CA ARG A 243 16.40 -25.29 22.33
C ARG A 243 17.17 -23.98 22.24
N GLN A 244 17.06 -23.25 21.15
CA GLN A 244 17.71 -21.94 21.02
C GLN A 244 17.23 -20.98 22.11
N PHE A 245 15.95 -21.01 22.48
CA PHE A 245 15.45 -20.23 23.61
C PHE A 245 16.02 -20.70 24.95
N GLY A 246 16.09 -22.01 25.17
CA GLY A 246 16.75 -22.57 26.37
C GLY A 246 18.22 -22.16 26.48
N ASP A 247 18.98 -22.17 25.39
CA ASP A 247 20.37 -21.76 25.37
C ASP A 247 20.54 -20.25 25.60
N TRP A 248 19.64 -19.43 25.05
CA TRP A 248 19.58 -18.00 25.35
C TRP A 248 19.32 -17.74 26.84
N LEU A 249 18.41 -18.50 27.47
CA LEU A 249 18.13 -18.40 28.91
C LEU A 249 19.32 -18.85 29.77
N LYS A 250 20.06 -19.90 29.37
CA LYS A 250 21.30 -20.29 30.04
C LYS A 250 22.32 -19.16 30.01
N THR A 251 22.45 -18.47 28.87
CA THR A 251 23.33 -17.33 28.75
C THR A 251 22.92 -16.18 29.68
N LYS A 252 21.61 -15.94 29.81
CA LYS A 252 21.07 -14.85 30.62
C LYS A 252 21.06 -15.12 32.13
N TYR A 253 20.70 -16.35 32.52
CA TYR A 253 20.41 -16.71 33.92
C TYR A 253 21.36 -17.78 34.48
N GLY A 254 22.27 -18.32 33.70
CA GLY A 254 23.17 -19.41 34.06
C GLY A 254 22.55 -20.81 33.82
N THR A 255 21.27 -21.02 34.14
CA THR A 255 20.55 -22.28 33.87
C THR A 255 19.11 -21.99 33.46
N VAL A 256 18.44 -22.97 32.85
CA VAL A 256 17.01 -22.88 32.51
C VAL A 256 16.16 -22.86 33.78
N GLU A 257 16.53 -23.63 34.82
CA GLU A 257 15.83 -23.65 36.10
C GLU A 257 15.85 -22.29 36.81
N ALA A 258 17.00 -21.58 36.72
CA ALA A 258 17.10 -20.24 37.26
C ALA A 258 16.14 -19.25 36.57
N ALA A 259 15.93 -19.38 35.24
CA ALA A 259 14.95 -18.62 34.51
C ALA A 259 13.51 -18.92 35.01
N PHE A 260 13.14 -20.20 35.17
CA PHE A 260 11.83 -20.59 35.72
C PHE A 260 11.58 -20.05 37.12
N SER A 261 12.60 -20.00 37.95
CA SER A 261 12.51 -19.38 39.29
C SER A 261 12.25 -17.88 39.22
N LYS A 262 12.75 -17.18 38.19
CA LYS A 262 12.46 -15.75 37.96
C LYS A 262 11.09 -15.50 37.35
N TRP A 263 10.47 -16.52 36.76
CA TRP A 263 9.16 -16.42 36.12
C TRP A 263 8.00 -16.78 37.04
N ASP A 264 8.23 -16.90 38.34
CA ASP A 264 7.21 -17.29 39.35
C ASP A 264 6.49 -18.58 38.98
N GLY A 265 7.20 -19.54 38.39
CA GLY A 265 6.69 -20.83 38.00
C GLY A 265 5.76 -20.85 36.76
N VAL A 266 5.71 -19.76 35.98
CA VAL A 266 4.91 -19.74 34.75
C VAL A 266 5.47 -20.72 33.72
N LYS A 267 4.71 -21.78 33.42
CA LYS A 267 5.07 -22.91 32.54
C LYS A 267 4.08 -23.02 31.36
N VAL A 268 4.52 -23.73 30.34
CA VAL A 268 3.67 -24.24 29.23
C VAL A 268 3.96 -25.72 29.00
N ASP A 269 3.03 -26.43 28.38
CA ASP A 269 3.10 -27.92 28.23
C ASP A 269 4.33 -28.37 27.42
N ARG A 270 4.88 -27.52 26.57
CA ARG A 270 6.07 -27.83 25.74
C ARG A 270 7.39 -27.59 26.45
N ASP A 271 7.39 -27.12 27.70
CA ASP A 271 8.63 -26.97 28.48
C ASP A 271 9.24 -28.33 28.80
N ASP A 272 10.51 -28.51 28.46
CA ASP A 272 11.28 -29.70 28.80
C ASP A 272 12.68 -29.31 29.24
N VAL A 273 12.81 -29.03 30.52
CA VAL A 273 14.07 -28.55 31.12
C VAL A 273 15.17 -29.60 30.98
N SER A 274 14.83 -30.90 31.00
CA SER A 274 15.81 -31.97 30.88
C SER A 274 16.45 -32.04 29.51
N GLU A 275 15.72 -31.64 28.45
CA GLU A 275 16.24 -31.49 27.10
C GLU A 275 16.72 -30.04 26.79
N GLY A 276 16.66 -29.15 27.77
CA GLY A 276 17.01 -27.75 27.60
C GLY A 276 16.07 -26.99 26.68
N ARG A 277 14.80 -27.46 26.55
CA ARG A 277 13.79 -26.84 25.69
C ARG A 277 12.80 -26.01 26.49
N VAL A 278 12.46 -24.84 25.95
CA VAL A 278 11.51 -23.93 26.56
C VAL A 278 10.46 -23.52 25.51
N GLY A 279 9.21 -23.84 25.76
CA GLY A 279 8.09 -23.55 24.87
C GLY A 279 7.66 -22.08 24.90
N PHE A 280 6.78 -21.72 23.97
CA PHE A 280 6.30 -20.35 23.79
C PHE A 280 4.86 -20.19 24.29
N ARG A 281 4.62 -19.09 24.98
CA ARG A 281 3.26 -18.63 25.27
C ARG A 281 2.65 -17.99 24.02
N PRO A 282 1.31 -18.01 23.86
CA PRO A 282 0.68 -17.34 22.71
C PRO A 282 0.94 -15.83 22.73
N LEU A 283 1.03 -15.22 21.54
CA LEU A 283 1.40 -13.80 21.39
C LEU A 283 0.50 -12.86 22.19
N TRP A 284 -0.81 -13.14 22.26
CA TRP A 284 -1.72 -12.31 23.04
C TRP A 284 -1.32 -12.21 24.52
N ALA A 285 -0.77 -13.28 25.11
CA ALA A 285 -0.29 -13.27 26.49
C ALA A 285 0.96 -12.36 26.63
N LEU A 286 1.85 -12.36 25.64
CA LEU A 286 3.05 -11.54 25.67
C LEU A 286 2.71 -10.05 25.76
N PHE A 287 1.82 -9.56 24.87
CA PHE A 287 1.53 -8.11 24.84
C PHE A 287 0.47 -7.67 25.86
N SER A 288 -0.35 -8.57 26.41
CA SER A 288 -1.38 -8.22 27.39
C SER A 288 -0.97 -8.48 28.84
N GLU A 289 -0.37 -9.63 29.18
CA GLU A 289 0.02 -9.98 30.54
C GLU A 289 1.39 -9.44 30.92
N LYS A 290 2.35 -9.40 29.99
CA LYS A 290 3.69 -8.82 30.13
C LYS A 290 4.47 -9.34 31.35
N LYS A 291 4.31 -10.65 31.66
CA LYS A 291 5.06 -11.34 32.73
C LYS A 291 6.55 -11.38 32.41
N GLN A 292 7.39 -11.72 33.37
CA GLN A 292 8.83 -11.80 33.12
C GLN A 292 9.18 -12.80 32.01
N ARG A 293 8.49 -13.96 31.95
CA ARG A 293 8.63 -14.92 30.86
C ARG A 293 8.27 -14.30 29.49
N ASP A 294 7.25 -13.46 29.43
CA ASP A 294 6.80 -12.80 28.19
C ASP A 294 7.84 -11.82 27.68
N LYS A 295 8.46 -11.04 28.59
CA LYS A 295 9.55 -10.12 28.24
C LYS A 295 10.79 -10.88 27.74
N ASP A 296 11.15 -11.96 28.38
CA ASP A 296 12.27 -12.81 27.95
C ASP A 296 11.98 -13.46 26.59
N THR A 297 10.77 -13.94 26.39
CA THR A 297 10.34 -14.48 25.11
C THR A 297 10.43 -13.41 24.00
N ALA A 298 9.86 -12.22 24.22
CA ALA A 298 9.90 -11.14 23.25
C ALA A 298 11.34 -10.70 22.94
N ALA A 299 12.22 -10.61 23.95
CA ALA A 299 13.62 -10.30 23.78
C ALA A 299 14.34 -11.35 22.92
N PHE A 300 14.15 -12.64 23.22
CA PHE A 300 14.72 -13.75 22.45
C PHE A 300 14.25 -13.75 20.99
N LEU A 301 12.95 -13.61 20.76
CA LEU A 301 12.36 -13.57 19.41
C LEU A 301 12.88 -12.36 18.62
N PHE A 302 12.93 -11.20 19.25
CA PHE A 302 13.50 -9.98 18.65
C PHE A 302 14.96 -10.16 18.26
N GLU A 303 15.80 -10.65 19.16
CA GLU A 303 17.22 -10.87 18.90
C GLU A 303 17.43 -11.88 17.79
N THR A 304 16.65 -12.96 17.76
CA THR A 304 16.70 -13.99 16.72
C THR A 304 16.32 -13.43 15.35
N GLN A 305 15.20 -12.69 15.27
CA GLN A 305 14.74 -12.06 14.05
C GLN A 305 15.75 -11.01 13.54
N ARG A 306 16.21 -10.10 14.41
CA ARG A 306 17.20 -9.09 14.06
C ARG A 306 18.52 -9.70 13.61
N LYS A 307 18.97 -10.75 14.28
CA LYS A 307 20.19 -11.50 13.90
C LYS A 307 20.06 -12.12 12.51
N PHE A 308 18.91 -12.74 12.20
CA PHE A 308 18.64 -13.29 10.87
C PHE A 308 18.76 -12.20 9.78
N TYR A 309 18.16 -11.03 10.00
CA TYR A 309 18.27 -9.91 9.05
C TYR A 309 19.72 -9.42 8.92
N ALA A 310 20.43 -9.21 10.02
CA ALA A 310 21.81 -8.77 9.99
C ALA A 310 22.76 -9.78 9.31
N ASP A 311 22.62 -11.08 9.61
CA ASP A 311 23.43 -12.14 9.02
C ASP A 311 23.15 -12.30 7.51
N THR A 312 21.88 -12.14 7.10
CA THR A 312 21.50 -12.20 5.68
C THR A 312 22.00 -10.96 4.95
N TYR A 313 21.86 -9.78 5.55
CA TYR A 313 22.43 -8.54 5.01
C TYR A 313 23.93 -8.69 4.77
N ALA A 314 24.69 -9.14 5.77
CA ALA A 314 26.13 -9.35 5.65
C ALA A 314 26.46 -10.38 4.54
N TYR A 315 25.69 -11.46 4.44
CA TYR A 315 25.85 -12.44 3.39
C TYR A 315 25.64 -11.85 1.99
N LEU A 316 24.58 -11.10 1.77
CA LEU A 316 24.28 -10.46 0.48
C LEU A 316 25.38 -9.45 0.10
N ARG A 317 25.88 -8.68 1.07
CA ARG A 317 27.04 -7.80 0.88
C ARG A 317 28.31 -8.59 0.53
N SER A 318 28.51 -9.76 1.12
CA SER A 318 29.68 -10.62 0.81
C SER A 318 29.67 -11.20 -0.60
N LEU A 319 28.47 -11.31 -1.24
CA LEU A 319 28.34 -11.66 -2.65
C LEU A 319 28.76 -10.51 -3.59
N GLY A 320 28.94 -9.29 -3.05
CA GLY A 320 29.30 -8.08 -3.79
C GLY A 320 28.13 -7.14 -4.11
N PHE A 321 26.91 -7.38 -3.58
CA PHE A 321 25.76 -6.52 -3.85
C PHE A 321 25.95 -5.12 -3.27
N LYS A 322 25.68 -4.08 -4.08
CA LYS A 322 25.94 -2.68 -3.77
C LYS A 322 24.68 -1.82 -3.62
N GLY A 323 23.52 -2.27 -4.15
CA GLY A 323 22.24 -1.59 -4.00
C GLY A 323 21.70 -1.66 -2.56
N VAL A 324 20.51 -1.16 -2.29
CA VAL A 324 19.92 -1.12 -0.95
C VAL A 324 19.24 -2.44 -0.59
N ILE A 325 19.16 -2.75 0.70
CA ILE A 325 18.58 -3.98 1.23
C ILE A 325 17.60 -3.62 2.34
N THR A 326 16.39 -4.19 2.33
CA THR A 326 15.43 -4.13 3.43
C THR A 326 15.24 -5.48 4.12
N ALA A 327 14.77 -5.46 5.35
CA ALA A 327 14.52 -6.66 6.16
C ALA A 327 13.21 -7.34 5.75
N SER A 328 12.09 -6.74 6.12
CA SER A 328 10.73 -7.23 5.87
C SER A 328 9.75 -6.05 5.84
N ASN A 329 8.45 -6.34 5.75
CA ASN A 329 7.41 -5.35 5.49
C ASN A 329 6.09 -5.64 6.24
N TRP A 330 6.12 -6.53 7.26
CA TRP A 330 4.90 -7.05 7.82
C TRP A 330 4.34 -6.23 9.01
N SER A 331 3.07 -6.46 9.29
CA SER A 331 2.38 -5.97 10.46
C SER A 331 2.59 -6.89 11.67
N THR A 332 2.11 -6.48 12.84
CA THR A 332 2.25 -7.24 14.09
C THR A 332 0.92 -7.47 14.77
N ALA A 333 0.85 -8.48 15.64
CA ALA A 333 -0.33 -8.81 16.44
C ALA A 333 -0.74 -7.70 17.43
N SER A 334 0.20 -6.81 17.76
CA SER A 334 -0.04 -5.62 18.57
C SER A 334 0.79 -4.45 18.03
N PRO A 335 0.21 -3.56 17.23
CA PRO A 335 0.92 -2.39 16.68
C PRO A 335 1.54 -1.51 17.76
N GLU A 336 0.91 -1.39 18.92
CA GLU A 336 1.42 -0.61 20.04
C GLU A 336 2.64 -1.24 20.72
N VAL A 337 2.62 -2.56 20.96
CA VAL A 337 3.64 -3.25 21.76
C VAL A 337 4.73 -3.86 20.90
N PHE A 338 4.34 -4.57 19.83
CA PHE A 338 5.26 -5.28 18.96
C PHE A 338 5.69 -4.47 17.74
N GLY A 339 4.85 -3.52 17.28
CA GLY A 339 5.19 -2.67 16.14
C GLY A 339 6.58 -2.02 16.23
N PRO A 340 6.93 -1.36 17.36
CA PRO A 340 8.25 -0.78 17.50
C PRO A 340 9.39 -1.81 17.59
N LEU A 341 9.17 -3.01 18.13
CA LEU A 341 10.16 -4.10 18.09
C LEU A 341 10.40 -4.58 16.66
N GLU A 342 9.33 -4.74 15.89
CA GLU A 342 9.40 -5.10 14.48
C GLU A 342 10.23 -4.09 13.70
N LYS A 343 9.88 -2.79 13.78
CA LYS A 343 10.59 -1.72 13.08
C LYS A 343 12.04 -1.56 13.57
N TRP A 344 12.30 -1.74 14.85
CA TRP A 344 13.68 -1.76 15.37
C TRP A 344 14.47 -2.93 14.78
N SER A 345 13.87 -4.11 14.59
CA SER A 345 14.56 -5.22 13.94
C SER A 345 14.98 -4.90 12.50
N TYR A 346 14.18 -4.11 11.76
CA TYR A 346 14.47 -3.70 10.38
C TYR A 346 15.63 -2.70 10.29
N THR A 347 15.96 -1.98 11.35
CA THR A 347 17.11 -1.05 11.34
C THR A 347 18.46 -1.75 11.15
N ALA A 348 18.50 -3.08 11.17
CA ALA A 348 19.68 -3.88 10.78
C ALA A 348 20.02 -3.76 9.28
N THR A 349 19.16 -3.17 8.47
CA THR A 349 19.27 -3.02 7.02
C THR A 349 19.26 -1.55 6.59
N ASP A 350 19.28 -1.26 5.29
CA ASP A 350 19.48 0.10 4.78
C ASP A 350 18.24 0.98 4.88
N PHE A 351 17.04 0.44 4.72
CA PHE A 351 15.79 1.19 4.73
C PHE A 351 14.65 0.42 5.38
N ILE A 352 13.58 1.14 5.73
CA ILE A 352 12.41 0.59 6.38
C ILE A 352 11.29 0.41 5.36
N ASP A 353 10.73 -0.78 5.33
CA ASP A 353 9.66 -1.14 4.42
C ASP A 353 8.37 -1.51 5.19
N ARG A 354 7.25 -1.48 4.48
CA ARG A 354 5.95 -1.94 4.97
C ARG A 354 4.97 -2.20 3.85
N HIS A 355 3.93 -2.96 4.17
CA HIS A 355 2.71 -3.07 3.35
C HIS A 355 1.59 -2.22 3.95
N GLY A 356 0.68 -1.75 3.11
CA GLY A 356 -0.47 -0.99 3.55
C GLY A 356 -1.58 -1.01 2.51
N TYR A 357 -2.68 -1.68 2.83
CA TYR A 357 -3.86 -1.75 1.97
C TYR A 357 -5.03 -1.01 2.59
N PHE A 358 -5.85 -0.40 1.74
CA PHE A 358 -7.15 0.11 2.14
C PHE A 358 -8.24 -0.76 1.49
N GLY A 359 -9.13 -1.30 2.30
CA GLY A 359 -10.17 -2.19 1.86
C GLY A 359 -11.51 -1.92 2.54
N VAL A 360 -12.49 -2.63 2.07
CA VAL A 360 -13.86 -2.66 2.58
C VAL A 360 -14.14 -4.02 3.21
N GLU A 361 -15.25 -4.16 3.92
CA GLU A 361 -15.73 -5.50 4.23
C GLU A 361 -16.12 -6.18 2.92
N HIS A 362 -15.37 -7.20 2.53
CA HIS A 362 -15.62 -8.05 1.37
C HIS A 362 -15.65 -9.50 1.82
N LYS A 363 -16.78 -10.19 1.60
CA LYS A 363 -17.03 -11.55 2.10
C LYS A 363 -17.48 -12.47 0.98
N GLY A 364 -17.00 -13.70 1.02
CA GLY A 364 -17.32 -14.76 0.09
C GLY A 364 -16.18 -15.79 0.02
N GLU A 365 -16.36 -16.84 -0.75
CA GLU A 365 -15.33 -17.85 -0.95
C GLU A 365 -14.12 -17.27 -1.66
N SER A 366 -12.94 -17.36 -1.05
CA SER A 366 -11.67 -16.81 -1.56
C SER A 366 -11.75 -15.29 -1.83
N SER A 367 -12.48 -14.55 -0.99
CA SER A 367 -12.67 -13.10 -1.14
C SER A 367 -11.36 -12.31 -0.98
N GLU A 368 -10.35 -12.88 -0.32
CA GLU A 368 -9.01 -12.31 -0.21
C GLU A 368 -8.30 -12.18 -1.57
N TRP A 369 -8.63 -13.08 -2.51
CA TRP A 369 -7.91 -13.22 -3.80
C TRP A 369 -8.77 -12.99 -5.03
N SER A 370 -10.10 -13.02 -4.88
CA SER A 370 -11.01 -12.96 -6.02
C SER A 370 -12.30 -12.23 -5.70
N ILE A 371 -12.93 -11.66 -6.74
CA ILE A 371 -14.27 -11.09 -6.69
C ILE A 371 -15.16 -11.96 -7.56
N ARG A 372 -16.28 -12.45 -6.99
CA ARG A 372 -17.16 -13.41 -7.63
C ARG A 372 -18.63 -13.04 -7.43
N ASN A 373 -19.49 -13.56 -8.29
CA ASN A 373 -20.93 -13.49 -8.09
C ASN A 373 -21.31 -14.14 -6.74
N GLY A 374 -22.24 -13.52 -6.03
CA GLY A 374 -22.65 -13.94 -4.69
C GLY A 374 -21.83 -13.36 -3.54
N HIS A 375 -20.67 -12.75 -3.79
CA HIS A 375 -19.92 -12.03 -2.76
C HIS A 375 -20.68 -10.80 -2.28
N THR A 376 -20.43 -10.41 -1.04
CA THR A 376 -20.99 -9.20 -0.44
C THR A 376 -19.89 -8.23 -0.05
N TYR A 377 -20.18 -6.92 -0.15
CA TYR A 377 -19.26 -5.88 0.24
C TYR A 377 -19.97 -4.60 0.70
N THR A 378 -19.22 -3.72 1.33
CA THR A 378 -19.63 -2.34 1.63
C THR A 378 -18.73 -1.37 0.89
N ASP A 379 -19.19 -0.15 0.63
CA ASP A 379 -18.35 0.93 0.12
C ASP A 379 -17.74 1.75 1.25
N ARG A 380 -16.51 2.22 1.07
CA ARG A 380 -15.81 3.04 2.05
C ARG A 380 -14.84 4.01 1.38
N SER A 381 -14.97 5.30 1.69
CA SER A 381 -14.00 6.33 1.34
C SER A 381 -12.89 6.40 2.38
N ALA A 382 -11.65 6.58 1.97
CA ALA A 382 -10.55 6.87 2.89
C ALA A 382 -10.42 8.36 3.21
N LEU A 383 -11.05 9.21 2.43
CA LEU A 383 -11.11 10.65 2.68
C LEU A 383 -12.23 11.03 3.65
N ARG A 384 -13.28 10.20 3.79
CA ARG A 384 -14.39 10.41 4.72
C ARG A 384 -14.32 9.42 5.86
N PHE A 385 -14.13 9.93 7.08
CA PHE A 385 -14.13 9.09 8.26
C PHE A 385 -15.56 8.81 8.69
N GLU A 386 -15.91 7.55 8.76
CA GLU A 386 -17.25 7.15 9.15
C GLU A 386 -17.48 7.36 10.66
N PRO A 387 -18.70 7.71 11.10
CA PRO A 387 -19.03 7.80 12.50
C PRO A 387 -18.75 6.50 13.24
N ALA A 388 -18.23 6.57 14.46
CA ALA A 388 -18.04 5.40 15.28
C ALA A 388 -19.40 4.71 15.52
N VAL A 389 -19.47 3.41 15.24
CA VAL A 389 -20.63 2.59 15.59
C VAL A 389 -20.42 2.11 17.03
N PRO A 390 -21.44 2.22 17.93
CA PRO A 390 -21.31 1.75 19.30
C PRO A 390 -20.79 0.31 19.35
N GLY A 391 -19.70 0.07 20.08
CA GLY A 391 -19.07 -1.25 20.23
C GLY A 391 -18.10 -1.66 19.11
N LYS A 392 -17.94 -0.85 18.05
CA LYS A 392 -16.88 -1.07 17.04
C LYS A 392 -15.99 0.18 16.98
N PRO A 393 -14.69 0.07 17.30
CA PRO A 393 -13.78 1.17 17.12
C PRO A 393 -13.71 1.51 15.62
N LYS A 394 -13.71 2.81 15.32
CA LYS A 394 -13.42 3.30 13.98
C LYS A 394 -12.01 2.86 13.59
N GLN A 395 -11.90 2.02 12.60
CA GLN A 395 -10.60 1.71 12.03
C GLN A 395 -10.30 2.75 10.95
N PHE A 396 -9.30 3.52 11.22
CA PHE A 396 -8.70 4.43 10.26
C PHE A 396 -7.35 3.84 9.86
N VAL A 397 -7.25 3.43 8.62
CA VAL A 397 -5.98 2.95 8.05
C VAL A 397 -5.49 3.99 7.07
N HIS A 398 -4.36 4.59 7.38
CA HIS A 398 -3.65 5.49 6.48
C HIS A 398 -2.41 4.75 5.97
N PRO A 399 -2.42 4.21 4.74
CA PRO A 399 -1.30 3.43 4.23
C PRO A 399 0.04 4.17 4.22
N ALA A 400 0.02 5.50 4.03
CA ALA A 400 1.21 6.34 4.14
C ALA A 400 1.57 6.75 5.60
N MET A 401 0.85 6.22 6.61
CA MET A 401 1.03 6.54 8.02
C MET A 401 2.15 5.73 8.64
N ASP A 402 3.39 6.17 8.45
CA ASP A 402 4.54 5.54 9.09
C ASP A 402 5.59 6.60 9.46
N PRO A 403 6.05 6.65 10.71
CA PRO A 403 7.14 7.52 11.08
C PRO A 403 8.42 7.22 10.30
N THR A 404 9.30 8.20 10.17
CA THR A 404 10.68 7.96 9.76
C THR A 404 11.44 7.33 10.92
N TYR A 405 11.97 6.11 10.75
CA TYR A 405 12.67 5.37 11.79
C TYR A 405 14.20 5.52 11.66
N ASP A 406 14.86 5.97 12.73
CA ASP A 406 16.34 6.15 12.81
C ASP A 406 16.96 6.93 11.62
N GLY A 407 16.18 7.86 11.03
CA GLY A 407 16.62 8.64 9.87
C GLY A 407 16.93 7.80 8.64
N LYS A 408 16.25 6.66 8.45
CA LYS A 408 16.39 5.78 7.27
C LYS A 408 15.34 6.08 6.22
N PRO A 409 15.64 5.83 4.92
CA PRO A 409 14.64 5.92 3.86
C PRO A 409 13.45 4.99 4.11
N SER A 410 12.30 5.33 3.54
CA SER A 410 11.06 4.58 3.71
C SER A 410 10.48 4.11 2.37
N MET A 411 9.94 2.89 2.37
CA MET A 411 9.22 2.31 1.25
C MET A 411 7.89 1.74 1.71
N ILE A 412 6.90 1.79 0.82
CA ILE A 412 5.68 0.99 0.91
C ILE A 412 5.73 0.03 -0.28
N SER A 413 6.19 -1.21 -0.06
CA SER A 413 6.45 -2.15 -1.16
C SER A 413 5.22 -2.87 -1.68
N GLU A 414 4.09 -2.79 -0.96
CA GLU A 414 2.78 -3.20 -1.46
C GLU A 414 1.69 -2.28 -0.92
N THR A 415 0.93 -1.69 -1.84
CA THR A 415 -0.21 -0.87 -1.48
C THR A 415 -1.21 -0.75 -2.63
N THR A 416 -2.49 -0.74 -2.29
CA THR A 416 -3.59 -0.34 -3.18
C THR A 416 -4.86 -0.14 -2.36
N TRP A 417 -5.91 0.39 -3.00
CA TRP A 417 -7.26 0.30 -2.48
C TRP A 417 -8.01 -0.77 -3.25
N ASN A 418 -8.48 -1.77 -2.50
CA ASN A 418 -9.02 -2.98 -3.07
C ASN A 418 -10.42 -2.76 -3.64
N ARG A 419 -10.76 -3.54 -4.69
CA ARG A 419 -12.12 -3.80 -5.11
C ARG A 419 -12.76 -4.88 -4.23
N PRO A 420 -14.10 -4.98 -4.24
CA PRO A 420 -15.04 -4.00 -4.76
C PRO A 420 -15.15 -2.78 -3.84
N ASN A 421 -15.05 -1.59 -4.36
CA ASN A 421 -15.20 -0.33 -3.64
C ASN A 421 -15.32 0.81 -4.65
N ARG A 422 -16.42 1.54 -4.66
CA ARG A 422 -16.62 2.68 -5.58
C ARG A 422 -15.61 3.82 -5.37
N PHE A 423 -15.04 3.94 -4.16
CA PHE A 423 -14.07 4.97 -3.80
C PHE A 423 -12.61 4.58 -4.13
N ARG A 424 -12.39 3.49 -4.84
CA ARG A 424 -11.05 3.03 -5.21
C ARG A 424 -10.25 4.07 -5.99
N SER A 425 -10.92 4.94 -6.74
CA SER A 425 -10.31 6.03 -7.52
C SER A 425 -9.61 7.11 -6.69
N GLU A 426 -9.87 7.19 -5.37
CA GLU A 426 -9.15 8.09 -4.47
C GLU A 426 -7.65 7.72 -4.34
N ALA A 427 -7.28 6.44 -4.53
CA ALA A 427 -5.98 5.91 -4.18
C ALA A 427 -4.77 6.62 -4.81
N PRO A 428 -4.66 6.80 -6.15
CA PRO A 428 -3.43 7.36 -6.74
C PRO A 428 -3.12 8.77 -6.25
N ILE A 429 -4.14 9.63 -6.12
CA ILE A 429 -3.97 11.00 -5.62
C ILE A 429 -3.58 10.97 -4.14
N TYR A 430 -4.29 10.14 -3.33
CA TYR A 430 -4.00 9.98 -1.92
C TYR A 430 -2.53 9.60 -1.66
N PHE A 431 -2.03 8.56 -2.34
CA PHE A 431 -0.65 8.13 -2.20
C PHE A 431 0.35 9.19 -2.68
N ALA A 432 0.05 9.89 -3.77
CA ALA A 432 0.95 10.91 -4.29
C ALA A 432 1.10 12.07 -3.32
N VAL A 433 0.01 12.61 -2.79
CA VAL A 433 0.05 13.83 -1.96
C VAL A 433 0.47 13.53 -0.53
N TYR A 434 -0.08 12.47 0.10
CA TYR A 434 0.30 12.12 1.47
C TYR A 434 1.63 11.38 1.56
N GLY A 435 2.00 10.61 0.54
CA GLY A 435 3.35 10.06 0.44
C GLY A 435 4.42 11.16 0.34
N ALA A 436 4.16 12.20 -0.46
CA ALA A 436 5.04 13.37 -0.53
C ALA A 436 5.10 14.13 0.80
N LEU A 437 3.95 14.38 1.44
CA LEU A 437 3.86 15.06 2.75
C LEU A 437 4.64 14.29 3.82
N GLN A 438 4.53 12.96 3.85
CA GLN A 438 5.22 12.10 4.80
C GLN A 438 6.71 11.93 4.50
N GLY A 439 7.19 12.34 3.33
CA GLY A 439 8.57 12.12 2.89
C GLY A 439 8.86 10.66 2.57
N THR A 440 7.83 9.88 2.17
CA THR A 440 8.02 8.51 1.69
C THR A 440 8.87 8.52 0.42
N ASP A 441 9.86 7.63 0.31
CA ASP A 441 10.81 7.62 -0.80
C ASP A 441 10.37 6.73 -1.96
N ALA A 442 9.62 5.66 -1.65
CA ALA A 442 9.11 4.75 -2.66
C ALA A 442 7.69 4.27 -2.34
N ILE A 443 6.81 4.28 -3.35
CA ILE A 443 5.45 3.73 -3.27
C ILE A 443 5.29 2.74 -4.42
N VAL A 444 5.07 1.46 -4.05
CA VAL A 444 4.98 0.35 -4.99
C VAL A 444 3.55 -0.17 -5.01
N HIS A 445 2.80 0.20 -6.03
CA HIS A 445 1.40 -0.17 -6.16
C HIS A 445 1.24 -1.66 -6.47
N PHE A 446 0.30 -2.31 -5.83
CA PHE A 446 -0.01 -3.72 -6.00
C PHE A 446 -1.36 -3.89 -6.71
N ALA A 447 -1.47 -4.59 -7.86
CA ALA A 447 -0.38 -5.17 -8.66
C ALA A 447 -0.62 -4.91 -10.14
N PHE A 448 0.47 -4.75 -10.88
CA PHE A 448 0.44 -4.76 -12.33
C PHE A 448 0.44 -6.22 -12.81
N ASP A 449 -0.75 -6.82 -12.78
CA ASP A 449 -1.04 -8.24 -12.97
C ASP A 449 -1.53 -8.59 -14.38
N GLY A 450 -1.55 -7.61 -15.30
CA GLY A 450 -1.90 -7.76 -16.70
C GLY A 450 -1.40 -6.59 -17.53
N ASP A 451 -1.11 -6.82 -18.79
CA ASP A 451 -0.61 -5.82 -19.74
C ASP A 451 -1.71 -5.14 -20.56
N ARG A 452 -2.98 -5.48 -20.31
CA ARG A 452 -4.16 -4.97 -21.00
C ARG A 452 -5.16 -4.39 -20.02
N TRP A 453 -5.99 -3.47 -20.50
CA TRP A 453 -7.12 -2.91 -19.78
C TRP A 453 -8.25 -3.93 -19.65
N SER A 454 -8.03 -5.02 -18.91
CA SER A 454 -8.97 -6.13 -18.80
C SER A 454 -9.56 -6.20 -17.39
N VAL A 455 -10.85 -6.49 -17.32
CA VAL A 455 -11.59 -6.73 -16.07
C VAL A 455 -11.10 -8.01 -15.38
N LYS A 456 -10.72 -8.99 -16.21
CA LYS A 456 -10.20 -10.28 -15.76
C LYS A 456 -8.88 -10.55 -16.47
N PRO A 457 -7.76 -9.99 -15.97
CA PRO A 457 -6.46 -10.16 -16.64
C PRO A 457 -6.05 -11.63 -16.75
N ASN A 458 -6.48 -12.47 -15.80
CA ASN A 458 -6.27 -13.91 -15.78
C ASN A 458 -7.60 -14.66 -15.90
N TYR A 459 -8.12 -15.25 -14.78
CA TYR A 459 -9.31 -16.11 -14.79
C TYR A 459 -10.53 -15.45 -14.12
N PHE A 460 -10.31 -14.50 -13.22
CA PHE A 460 -11.34 -13.84 -12.45
C PHE A 460 -10.94 -12.39 -12.15
N MET A 461 -11.91 -11.59 -11.73
CA MET A 461 -11.66 -10.24 -11.26
C MET A 461 -10.89 -10.30 -9.94
N GLN A 462 -9.78 -9.56 -9.88
CA GLN A 462 -8.93 -9.47 -8.69
C GLN A 462 -9.17 -8.18 -7.91
N PRO A 463 -8.96 -8.21 -6.59
CA PRO A 463 -9.14 -7.00 -5.77
C PRO A 463 -8.19 -5.85 -6.13
N TRP A 464 -7.04 -6.11 -6.71
CA TRP A 464 -5.92 -5.16 -6.80
C TRP A 464 -5.47 -4.73 -8.20
N THR A 465 -5.98 -5.28 -9.29
CA THR A 465 -5.54 -5.00 -10.67
C THR A 465 -5.28 -3.51 -10.94
N LEU A 466 -4.05 -3.14 -11.30
CA LEU A 466 -3.67 -1.75 -11.59
C LEU A 466 -4.03 -1.30 -13.01
N MET A 467 -4.05 -2.21 -14.01
CA MET A 467 -4.49 -1.87 -15.37
C MET A 467 -5.99 -1.64 -15.43
N ALA A 468 -6.41 -0.58 -14.77
CA ALA A 468 -7.78 -0.13 -14.63
C ALA A 468 -7.84 1.40 -14.65
N PRO A 469 -8.93 2.01 -15.13
CA PRO A 469 -9.02 3.45 -15.30
C PRO A 469 -8.79 4.21 -13.99
N SER A 470 -9.40 3.78 -12.88
CA SER A 470 -9.26 4.46 -11.60
C SER A 470 -7.86 4.40 -11.00
N GLN A 471 -6.97 3.57 -11.52
CA GLN A 471 -5.61 3.40 -11.03
C GLN A 471 -4.60 3.94 -12.05
N MET A 472 -4.22 3.13 -13.02
CA MET A 472 -3.12 3.42 -13.95
C MET A 472 -3.37 4.68 -14.77
N ALA A 473 -4.62 4.98 -15.16
CA ALA A 473 -4.91 6.21 -15.90
C ALA A 473 -4.77 7.49 -15.06
N GLN A 474 -4.60 7.39 -13.74
CA GLN A 474 -4.29 8.55 -12.90
C GLN A 474 -2.77 8.74 -12.66
N PHE A 475 -1.93 7.80 -13.05
CA PHE A 475 -0.49 7.88 -12.82
C PHE A 475 0.20 9.10 -13.44
N PRO A 476 -0.19 9.62 -14.62
CA PRO A 476 0.53 10.76 -15.20
C PRO A 476 0.66 11.94 -14.24
N ALA A 477 -0.41 12.46 -13.69
CA ALA A 477 -0.35 13.59 -12.76
C ALA A 477 0.20 13.18 -11.38
N THR A 478 -0.17 11.99 -10.88
CA THR A 478 0.23 11.55 -9.53
C THR A 478 1.71 11.16 -9.45
N ALA A 479 2.26 10.55 -10.51
CA ALA A 479 3.70 10.29 -10.61
C ALA A 479 4.52 11.59 -10.64
N LEU A 480 4.05 12.62 -11.36
CA LEU A 480 4.68 13.95 -11.35
C LEU A 480 4.69 14.55 -9.95
N ILE A 481 3.53 14.57 -9.27
CA ILE A 481 3.44 15.10 -7.90
C ILE A 481 4.46 14.42 -7.00
N PHE A 482 4.48 13.11 -6.99
CA PHE A 482 5.32 12.35 -6.06
C PHE A 482 6.80 12.42 -6.41
N ARG A 483 7.15 12.16 -7.68
CA ARG A 483 8.55 12.07 -8.13
C ARG A 483 9.25 13.41 -8.17
N LYS A 484 8.54 14.48 -8.55
CA LYS A 484 9.08 15.85 -8.63
C LYS A 484 8.90 16.64 -7.34
N GLY A 485 8.18 16.08 -6.35
CA GLY A 485 7.93 16.79 -5.10
C GLY A 485 7.09 18.04 -5.28
N LEU A 486 6.05 17.98 -6.15
CA LEU A 486 5.17 19.14 -6.39
C LEU A 486 4.33 19.46 -5.15
N ILE A 487 4.22 18.54 -4.21
CA ILE A 487 3.77 18.74 -2.84
C ILE A 487 4.98 18.68 -1.93
N LYS A 488 5.14 19.67 -1.08
CA LYS A 488 6.26 19.74 -0.13
C LYS A 488 6.15 18.69 0.96
N THR A 489 7.29 18.18 1.36
CA THR A 489 7.42 17.34 2.56
C THR A 489 7.04 18.16 3.79
N GLY A 490 6.22 17.57 4.66
CA GLY A 490 5.72 18.22 5.86
C GLY A 490 6.78 18.43 6.92
N ASP A 491 6.51 19.35 7.83
CA ASP A 491 7.34 19.55 9.03
C ASP A 491 7.32 18.31 9.91
N VAL A 492 8.40 18.11 10.67
CA VAL A 492 8.42 17.13 11.75
C VAL A 492 7.61 17.69 12.93
N LEU A 493 6.45 17.10 13.17
CA LEU A 493 5.50 17.49 14.21
C LEU A 493 5.65 16.68 15.50
N ALA A 494 6.20 15.47 15.42
CA ALA A 494 6.54 14.69 16.60
C ALA A 494 7.95 14.07 16.47
N LYS A 495 8.68 14.08 17.59
CA LYS A 495 9.93 13.33 17.76
C LYS A 495 9.77 12.37 18.93
N VAL A 496 9.93 11.09 18.66
CA VAL A 496 9.75 10.02 19.63
C VAL A 496 11.06 9.28 19.79
N ASN A 497 11.65 9.34 20.98
CA ASN A 497 12.74 8.45 21.35
C ASN A 497 12.19 7.26 22.12
N LEU A 498 12.44 6.04 21.66
CA LEU A 498 12.05 4.80 22.32
C LEU A 498 13.29 4.16 22.93
N ASN A 499 13.29 4.00 24.25
CA ASN A 499 14.35 3.31 24.96
C ASN A 499 14.30 1.82 24.60
N THR A 500 15.41 1.28 24.11
CA THR A 500 15.52 -0.12 23.65
C THR A 500 15.23 -1.13 24.76
N ASN A 501 15.65 -0.85 25.99
CA ASN A 501 15.35 -1.72 27.13
C ASN A 501 13.84 -1.67 27.50
N ASP A 502 13.19 -0.50 27.39
CA ASP A 502 11.75 -0.35 27.59
C ASP A 502 10.96 -1.17 26.57
N LEU A 503 11.43 -1.21 25.31
CA LEU A 503 10.79 -2.03 24.26
C LEU A 503 10.89 -3.53 24.57
N LEU A 504 12.06 -4.01 25.00
CA LEU A 504 12.23 -5.40 25.43
C LEU A 504 11.41 -5.73 26.70
N HIS A 505 11.03 -4.72 27.47
CA HIS A 505 10.09 -4.84 28.58
C HIS A 505 8.61 -4.63 28.17
N LEU A 506 8.32 -4.63 26.89
CA LEU A 506 6.98 -4.56 26.31
C LEU A 506 6.20 -3.28 26.67
N LYS A 507 6.91 -2.15 26.84
CA LYS A 507 6.26 -0.86 27.14
C LYS A 507 5.58 -0.22 25.93
N GLY A 508 6.02 -0.55 24.71
CA GLY A 508 5.38 -0.11 23.46
C GLY A 508 5.71 1.34 23.05
N THR A 509 4.87 1.90 22.17
CA THR A 509 5.03 3.23 21.56
C THR A 509 3.79 4.11 21.76
N PRO A 510 3.93 5.43 21.89
CA PRO A 510 2.80 6.36 21.90
C PRO A 510 2.22 6.62 20.50
N LEU A 511 2.89 6.14 19.44
CA LEU A 511 2.48 6.32 18.04
C LEU A 511 2.44 4.95 17.32
N PRO A 512 1.39 4.14 17.54
CA PRO A 512 1.22 2.88 16.82
C PRO A 512 0.90 3.12 15.35
N GLN A 513 1.38 2.25 14.47
CA GLN A 513 1.20 2.35 13.02
C GLN A 513 -0.29 2.22 12.62
N ASP A 514 -1.01 1.27 13.20
CA ASP A 514 -2.44 1.08 12.98
C ASP A 514 -3.23 1.75 14.11
N ALA A 515 -3.50 3.04 13.97
CA ALA A 515 -4.26 3.75 14.98
C ALA A 515 -5.76 3.56 14.74
N ASN A 516 -6.43 2.93 15.68
CA ASN A 516 -7.88 3.02 15.80
C ASN A 516 -8.24 4.42 16.32
N LEU A 517 -8.87 5.23 15.48
CA LEU A 517 -9.48 6.49 15.89
C LEU A 517 -10.75 6.17 16.68
N ASP A 518 -10.65 6.24 18.02
CA ASP A 518 -11.79 6.26 18.91
C ASP A 518 -12.03 7.73 19.28
N GLU A 519 -13.12 8.33 18.80
CA GLU A 519 -13.48 9.73 19.08
C GLU A 519 -13.56 10.02 20.60
N LEU A 520 -13.89 9.03 21.41
CA LEU A 520 -13.93 9.16 22.85
C LEU A 520 -12.52 9.28 23.45
N ARG A 521 -11.52 8.68 22.83
CA ARG A 521 -10.11 8.73 23.27
C ARG A 521 -9.36 9.94 22.73
N LEU A 522 -9.80 10.55 21.62
CA LEU A 522 -9.19 11.76 21.10
C LEU A 522 -9.28 12.95 22.05
N LYS A 523 -10.30 12.97 22.92
CA LYS A 523 -10.46 14.03 23.94
C LYS A 523 -9.34 14.01 24.99
N ASP A 524 -8.69 12.89 25.20
CA ASP A 524 -7.65 12.66 26.19
C ASP A 524 -6.24 12.73 25.59
N VAL A 525 -6.11 12.99 24.30
CA VAL A 525 -4.83 13.12 23.61
C VAL A 525 -4.28 14.53 23.81
N PRO A 526 -3.07 14.69 24.36
CA PRO A 526 -2.43 16.01 24.46
C PRO A 526 -2.18 16.59 23.07
N THR A 527 -2.49 17.86 22.88
CA THR A 527 -2.27 18.55 21.61
C THR A 527 -0.81 18.92 21.38
N SER A 528 -0.02 19.06 22.46
CA SER A 528 1.41 19.42 22.34
C SER A 528 2.19 19.15 23.62
N GLY A 529 3.50 19.23 23.53
CA GLY A 529 4.45 19.14 24.65
C GLY A 529 5.04 17.74 24.85
N ASP A 530 5.64 17.51 26.03
CA ASP A 530 6.19 16.20 26.41
C ASP A 530 5.07 15.28 26.88
N LEU A 531 4.94 14.11 26.25
CA LEU A 531 3.91 13.14 26.63
C LEU A 531 4.31 12.35 27.87
N LYS A 532 3.35 12.12 28.75
CA LYS A 532 3.51 11.19 29.87
C LYS A 532 3.47 9.73 29.38
N PRO A 533 4.13 8.79 30.09
CA PRO A 533 4.01 7.36 29.77
C PRO A 533 2.54 6.91 29.66
N GLY A 534 2.23 6.17 28.59
CA GLY A 534 0.88 5.68 28.30
C GLY A 534 -0.05 6.65 27.55
N GLN A 535 0.37 7.90 27.31
CA GLN A 535 -0.34 8.81 26.42
C GLN A 535 -0.04 8.50 24.96
N ARG A 536 -1.03 8.71 24.09
CA ARG A 536 -0.89 8.52 22.64
C ARG A 536 -0.80 9.84 21.91
N ILE A 537 -0.09 9.84 20.79
CA ILE A 537 -0.07 10.94 19.83
C ILE A 537 -1.32 10.81 18.93
N ASP A 538 -1.93 11.95 18.60
CA ASP A 538 -3.06 11.99 17.68
C ASP A 538 -2.64 11.42 16.30
N PRO A 539 -3.29 10.36 15.82
CA PRO A 539 -2.93 9.73 14.53
C PRO A 539 -3.17 10.64 13.33
N LEU A 540 -3.99 11.71 13.45
CA LEU A 540 -4.14 12.70 12.38
C LEU A 540 -2.87 13.52 12.14
N ILE A 541 -1.87 13.41 12.99
CA ILE A 541 -0.53 14.00 12.77
C ILE A 541 0.01 13.65 11.38
N HIS A 542 -0.27 12.45 10.87
CA HIS A 542 0.21 12.00 9.56
C HIS A 542 -0.49 12.70 8.37
N TYR A 543 -1.62 13.37 8.60
CA TYR A 543 -2.23 14.28 7.61
C TYR A 543 -1.70 15.71 7.73
N ALA A 544 -1.16 16.05 8.89
CA ALA A 544 -0.64 17.38 9.17
C ALA A 544 0.85 17.52 8.82
N GLY A 545 1.66 16.49 9.10
CA GLY A 545 3.11 16.52 8.89
C GLY A 545 3.74 15.17 9.18
N ARG A 546 5.03 15.15 9.51
CA ARG A 546 5.82 13.94 9.74
C ARG A 546 6.03 13.66 11.21
N ALA A 547 6.32 12.40 11.52
CA ALA A 547 6.84 11.95 12.81
C ALA A 547 8.17 11.22 12.63
N GLU A 548 9.10 11.41 13.56
CA GLU A 548 10.38 10.72 13.62
C GLU A 548 10.42 9.83 14.87
N VAL A 549 10.88 8.60 14.72
CA VAL A 549 11.09 7.65 15.81
C VAL A 549 12.54 7.21 15.82
N SER A 550 13.19 7.27 16.97
CA SER A 550 14.54 6.77 17.20
C SER A 550 14.56 5.67 18.25
N PHE A 551 15.46 4.71 18.09
CA PHE A 551 15.70 3.60 19.02
C PHE A 551 17.04 3.79 19.70
N THR A 552 17.05 4.17 20.98
CA THR A 552 18.30 4.47 21.69
C THR A 552 18.31 3.89 23.11
N GLY A 553 19.47 3.97 23.78
CA GLY A 553 19.59 3.67 25.21
C GLY A 553 19.12 4.81 26.14
N ASN A 554 18.77 5.98 25.57
CA ASN A 554 18.26 7.11 26.36
C ASN A 554 16.82 6.87 26.85
N PRO A 555 16.38 7.55 27.92
CA PRO A 555 14.99 7.43 28.40
C PRO A 555 13.96 7.69 27.28
N SER A 556 12.89 6.91 27.30
CA SER A 556 11.77 7.12 26.36
C SER A 556 11.16 8.52 26.55
N LYS A 557 11.04 9.25 25.43
CA LYS A 557 10.48 10.60 25.39
C LYS A 557 9.74 10.83 24.09
N ALA A 558 8.62 11.54 24.16
CA ALA A 558 7.90 12.00 22.97
C ALA A 558 7.66 13.51 23.08
N GLU A 559 8.14 14.27 22.11
CA GLU A 559 7.92 15.70 21.96
C GLU A 559 6.98 15.93 20.80
N VAL A 560 5.85 16.62 21.04
CA VAL A 560 4.82 16.89 20.06
C VAL A 560 4.62 18.39 19.92
N LYS A 561 4.70 18.92 18.69
CA LYS A 561 4.35 20.30 18.38
C LYS A 561 2.84 20.50 18.57
N ASP A 562 2.40 21.76 18.68
CA ASP A 562 0.98 22.10 18.79
C ASP A 562 0.19 21.63 17.54
N LEU A 563 -0.47 20.49 17.66
CA LEU A 563 -1.28 19.89 16.60
C LEU A 563 -2.61 20.63 16.41
N GLY A 564 -3.09 21.39 17.42
CA GLY A 564 -4.31 22.17 17.32
C GLY A 564 -4.27 23.26 16.24
N LYS A 565 -3.06 23.60 15.73
CA LYS A 565 -2.89 24.49 14.58
C LYS A 565 -3.30 23.86 13.24
N PHE A 566 -3.33 22.54 13.18
CA PHE A 566 -3.53 21.78 11.93
C PHE A 566 -4.78 20.90 12.00
N ILE A 567 -5.18 20.43 13.18
CA ILE A 567 -6.27 19.50 13.40
C ILE A 567 -7.40 20.19 14.14
N ASP A 568 -8.56 20.31 13.48
CA ASP A 568 -9.80 20.84 14.04
C ASP A 568 -10.81 19.70 14.20
N HIS A 569 -10.76 18.99 15.32
CA HIS A 569 -11.68 17.88 15.60
C HIS A 569 -13.16 18.28 15.62
N PRO A 570 -13.57 19.44 16.19
CA PRO A 570 -14.94 19.92 16.14
C PRO A 570 -15.48 20.09 14.72
N LYS A 571 -14.67 20.64 13.80
CA LYS A 571 -15.06 20.79 12.39
C LYS A 571 -14.83 19.53 11.57
N GLN A 572 -14.03 18.62 12.09
CA GLN A 572 -13.57 17.42 11.38
C GLN A 572 -12.72 17.75 10.14
N GLU A 573 -11.77 18.65 10.31
CA GLU A 573 -10.84 19.10 9.28
C GLU A 573 -9.40 18.91 9.74
N VAL A 574 -8.51 18.65 8.79
CA VAL A 574 -7.06 18.63 9.01
C VAL A 574 -6.33 19.28 7.85
N GLY A 575 -5.43 20.21 8.16
CA GLY A 575 -4.55 20.86 7.19
C GLY A 575 -3.10 20.41 7.35
N SER A 576 -2.33 20.39 6.26
CA SER A 576 -0.91 20.11 6.31
C SER A 576 -0.10 21.29 6.86
N SER A 577 1.04 21.01 7.47
CA SER A 577 1.99 22.03 7.95
C SER A 577 2.57 22.89 6.81
N THR A 578 2.51 22.40 5.59
CA THR A 578 2.90 23.14 4.38
C THR A 578 1.83 24.10 3.90
N GLY A 579 0.58 23.98 4.39
CA GLY A 579 -0.58 24.71 3.89
C GLY A 579 -1.08 24.28 2.51
N GLU A 580 -0.48 23.24 1.92
CA GLU A 580 -0.79 22.78 0.56
C GLU A 580 -1.92 21.76 0.49
N LEU A 581 -2.23 21.07 1.60
CA LEU A 581 -3.29 20.09 1.70
C LEU A 581 -4.28 20.46 2.80
N ALA A 582 -5.58 20.27 2.52
CA ALA A 582 -6.65 20.40 3.51
C ALA A 582 -7.71 19.33 3.27
N LEU A 583 -7.99 18.52 4.27
CA LEU A 583 -8.97 17.45 4.24
C LEU A 583 -10.14 17.77 5.17
N ASP A 584 -11.32 17.93 4.60
CA ASP A 584 -12.60 17.84 5.31
C ASP A 584 -12.98 16.36 5.41
N TYR A 585 -12.60 15.72 6.52
CA TYR A 585 -12.83 14.29 6.70
C TYR A 585 -14.27 13.94 7.16
N LYS A 586 -15.09 14.95 7.41
CA LYS A 586 -16.53 14.78 7.62
C LYS A 586 -17.25 14.50 6.29
N ASN A 587 -16.93 15.29 5.28
CA ASN A 587 -17.56 15.20 3.96
C ASN A 587 -16.75 14.34 2.97
N GLY A 588 -15.46 14.10 3.22
CA GLY A 588 -14.57 13.37 2.35
C GLY A 588 -14.07 14.20 1.18
N ALA A 589 -13.72 15.46 1.42
CA ALA A 589 -13.24 16.39 0.41
C ALA A 589 -11.79 16.81 0.70
N LEU A 590 -10.87 16.42 -0.16
CA LEU A 590 -9.46 16.80 -0.11
C LEU A 590 -9.19 17.95 -1.07
N LYS A 591 -8.63 19.05 -0.58
CA LYS A 591 -8.13 20.18 -1.39
C LYS A 591 -6.61 20.09 -1.51
N ILE A 592 -6.11 20.33 -2.71
CA ILE A 592 -4.69 20.36 -3.06
C ILE A 592 -4.42 21.74 -3.62
N ASN A 593 -3.55 22.53 -2.97
CA ASN A 593 -3.28 23.92 -3.31
C ASN A 593 -1.78 24.26 -3.24
N ALA A 594 -0.98 23.49 -3.95
CA ALA A 594 0.44 23.75 -4.10
C ALA A 594 0.71 24.65 -5.32
N PRO A 595 1.85 25.36 -5.40
CA PRO A 595 2.15 26.23 -6.53
C PRO A 595 2.11 25.52 -7.89
N GLN A 596 2.58 24.27 -7.97
CA GLN A 596 2.71 23.48 -9.19
C GLN A 596 1.64 22.40 -9.36
N ALA A 597 0.75 22.21 -8.38
CA ALA A 597 -0.31 21.22 -8.39
C ALA A 597 -1.54 21.74 -7.62
N GLN A 598 -2.65 21.90 -8.31
CA GLN A 598 -3.90 22.35 -7.70
C GLN A 598 -5.06 21.46 -8.12
N GLY A 599 -5.95 21.15 -7.16
CA GLY A 599 -7.07 20.28 -7.43
C GLY A 599 -7.90 19.92 -6.22
N ALA A 600 -8.84 19.00 -6.45
CA ALA A 600 -9.68 18.44 -5.40
C ALA A 600 -9.97 16.96 -5.68
N SER A 601 -10.19 16.19 -4.61
CA SER A 601 -10.43 14.76 -4.68
C SER A 601 -11.50 14.33 -3.68
N GLY A 602 -12.36 13.42 -4.08
CA GLY A 602 -13.42 12.84 -3.26
C GLY A 602 -14.78 13.47 -3.50
N ASN A 603 -15.48 13.85 -2.44
CA ASN A 603 -16.82 14.45 -2.54
C ASN A 603 -16.73 15.94 -2.92
N LEU A 604 -17.05 16.25 -4.17
CA LEU A 604 -17.05 17.61 -4.70
C LEU A 604 -18.42 18.33 -4.60
N LYS A 605 -19.45 17.67 -4.10
CA LYS A 605 -20.76 18.29 -3.81
C LYS A 605 -20.73 19.31 -2.67
N VAL A 606 -19.57 19.51 -2.07
CA VAL A 606 -19.36 20.50 -0.98
C VAL A 606 -19.47 21.96 -1.43
N GLY A 607 -19.74 22.20 -2.72
CA GLY A 607 -19.83 23.52 -3.34
C GLY A 607 -18.55 23.91 -4.05
N ALA A 608 -18.48 25.17 -4.52
CA ALA A 608 -17.33 25.69 -5.24
C ALA A 608 -16.05 25.65 -4.40
N ILE A 609 -15.04 24.96 -4.90
CA ILE A 609 -13.72 24.84 -4.27
C ILE A 609 -12.79 25.90 -4.87
N GLN A 610 -12.44 26.91 -4.07
CA GLN A 610 -11.51 27.98 -4.46
C GLN A 610 -10.09 27.60 -4.06
N LEU A 611 -9.18 27.63 -5.03
CA LEU A 611 -7.74 27.43 -4.85
C LEU A 611 -6.99 28.69 -5.30
N SER A 612 -5.68 28.68 -5.21
CA SER A 612 -4.87 29.87 -5.54
C SER A 612 -5.07 30.35 -6.97
N ASP A 613 -5.09 29.47 -7.96
CA ASP A 613 -5.18 29.81 -9.39
C ASP A 613 -6.32 29.11 -10.13
N VAL A 614 -7.04 28.25 -9.45
CA VAL A 614 -8.09 27.40 -10.00
C VAL A 614 -9.33 27.41 -9.11
N ALA A 615 -10.51 27.42 -9.70
CA ALA A 615 -11.76 27.13 -9.01
C ALA A 615 -12.41 25.90 -9.64
N ILE A 616 -13.02 25.03 -8.82
CA ILE A 616 -13.61 23.77 -9.23
C ILE A 616 -15.04 23.70 -8.71
N GLU A 617 -15.98 23.35 -9.59
CA GLU A 617 -17.37 23.08 -9.26
C GLU A 617 -17.78 21.72 -9.85
N SER A 618 -18.28 20.79 -9.05
CA SER A 618 -18.84 19.51 -9.49
C SER A 618 -19.97 19.06 -8.57
N ASN A 619 -20.93 18.33 -9.12
CA ASN A 619 -22.02 17.68 -8.37
C ASN A 619 -21.72 16.18 -8.11
N SER A 620 -20.48 15.76 -8.26
CA SER A 620 -20.06 14.38 -7.98
C SER A 620 -19.71 14.19 -6.50
N ASP A 621 -20.10 13.07 -5.93
CA ASP A 621 -19.73 12.66 -4.58
C ASP A 621 -18.46 11.79 -4.55
N ASN A 622 -17.90 11.49 -5.73
CA ASN A 622 -16.62 10.81 -5.88
C ASN A 622 -15.99 11.14 -7.24
N GLU A 623 -15.21 12.21 -7.26
CA GLU A 623 -14.52 12.68 -8.46
C GLU A 623 -13.18 13.32 -8.08
N HIS A 624 -12.24 13.29 -8.99
CA HIS A 624 -10.86 13.73 -8.77
C HIS A 624 -10.46 14.64 -9.91
N ILE A 625 -10.22 15.91 -9.62
CA ILE A 625 -9.87 16.93 -10.59
C ILE A 625 -8.52 17.54 -10.18
N LEU A 626 -7.51 17.43 -11.04
CA LEU A 626 -6.14 17.80 -10.70
C LEU A 626 -5.45 18.48 -11.88
N ILE A 627 -4.90 19.67 -11.66
CA ILE A 627 -4.04 20.36 -12.61
C ILE A 627 -2.60 20.31 -12.10
N VAL A 628 -1.68 19.87 -12.94
CA VAL A 628 -0.24 19.82 -12.65
C VAL A 628 0.55 20.53 -13.73
N SER A 629 1.60 21.24 -13.32
CA SER A 629 2.57 21.85 -14.22
C SER A 629 3.42 20.78 -14.90
N LEU A 630 3.63 20.91 -16.21
CA LEU A 630 4.49 20.03 -17.01
C LEU A 630 5.86 20.66 -17.32
N ASP A 631 6.03 21.97 -17.08
CA ASP A 631 7.26 22.73 -17.34
C ASP A 631 8.01 23.13 -16.06
N GLY A 632 7.45 22.78 -14.87
CA GLY A 632 8.08 23.05 -13.58
C GLY A 632 7.78 24.42 -12.99
N GLU A 633 7.06 25.28 -13.70
CA GLU A 633 6.64 26.60 -13.21
C GLU A 633 5.38 26.48 -12.32
N SER A 634 5.02 27.54 -11.60
CA SER A 634 3.76 27.58 -10.85
C SER A 634 2.56 27.51 -11.81
N ILE A 635 1.38 27.06 -11.33
CA ILE A 635 0.16 27.06 -12.15
C ILE A 635 -0.16 28.45 -12.68
N ALA A 636 0.19 29.51 -11.95
CA ALA A 636 0.03 30.88 -12.39
C ALA A 636 0.87 31.23 -13.64
N ASP A 637 2.09 30.74 -13.68
CA ASP A 637 3.12 31.09 -14.65
C ASP A 637 3.35 30.02 -15.73
N SER A 638 2.90 28.80 -15.49
CA SER A 638 3.12 27.63 -16.37
C SER A 638 2.53 27.87 -17.77
N HIS A 639 3.34 27.56 -18.78
CA HIS A 639 2.93 27.58 -20.19
C HIS A 639 2.40 26.21 -20.64
N ARG A 640 2.57 25.16 -19.86
CA ARG A 640 2.14 23.81 -20.21
C ARG A 640 1.69 23.03 -18.99
N MET A 641 0.42 22.68 -18.93
CA MET A 641 -0.19 21.99 -17.79
C MET A 641 -1.03 20.80 -18.26
N LEU A 642 -1.13 19.77 -17.41
CA LEU A 642 -2.06 18.66 -17.56
C LEU A 642 -3.22 18.83 -16.57
N LEU A 643 -4.44 18.95 -17.10
CA LEU A 643 -5.65 18.73 -16.30
C LEU A 643 -6.03 17.26 -16.44
N GLN A 644 -6.04 16.55 -15.34
CA GLN A 644 -6.42 15.14 -15.22
C GLN A 644 -7.67 15.01 -14.36
N VAL A 645 -8.67 14.26 -14.86
CA VAL A 645 -9.93 14.03 -14.18
C VAL A 645 -10.20 12.52 -14.10
N MET A 646 -10.74 12.05 -13.00
CA MET A 646 -11.18 10.67 -12.84
C MET A 646 -12.42 10.62 -11.96
N SER A 647 -13.27 9.62 -12.21
CA SER A 647 -14.45 9.31 -11.42
C SER A 647 -14.42 7.84 -10.94
N GLU A 648 -15.57 7.24 -10.73
CA GLU A 648 -15.70 5.83 -10.38
C GLU A 648 -15.42 4.92 -11.58
N GLU A 649 -14.98 3.68 -11.31
CA GLU A 649 -14.84 2.63 -12.31
C GLU A 649 -15.77 1.45 -12.03
N GLN A 650 -16.22 0.78 -13.07
CA GLN A 650 -16.85 -0.54 -12.97
C GLN A 650 -16.60 -1.37 -14.24
N ALA A 651 -16.83 -2.69 -14.16
CA ALA A 651 -16.90 -3.53 -15.36
C ALA A 651 -18.21 -3.30 -16.12
N THR A 652 -18.22 -3.44 -17.45
CA THR A 652 -19.46 -3.43 -18.22
C THR A 652 -20.37 -4.55 -17.73
N GLY A 653 -21.63 -4.20 -17.41
CA GLY A 653 -22.61 -5.15 -16.88
C GLY A 653 -22.42 -5.55 -15.41
N PHE A 654 -21.53 -4.89 -14.67
CA PHE A 654 -21.44 -5.10 -13.22
C PHE A 654 -22.77 -4.78 -12.54
N ALA A 655 -23.27 -5.71 -11.74
CA ALA A 655 -24.57 -5.57 -11.10
C ALA A 655 -24.53 -6.04 -9.63
N THR A 656 -25.31 -5.33 -8.81
CA THR A 656 -25.44 -5.64 -7.37
C THR A 656 -26.90 -5.54 -6.92
N GLU A 657 -27.21 -6.24 -5.84
CA GLU A 657 -28.47 -6.11 -5.09
C GLU A 657 -28.15 -5.53 -3.71
N GLU A 658 -28.97 -4.60 -3.24
CA GLU A 658 -28.92 -4.10 -1.86
C GLU A 658 -29.36 -5.17 -0.87
N SER A 659 -28.50 -5.48 0.09
CA SER A 659 -28.76 -6.45 1.16
C SER A 659 -29.04 -5.81 2.53
N GLY A 660 -29.29 -4.49 2.54
CA GLY A 660 -29.53 -3.67 3.73
C GLY A 660 -28.23 -3.17 4.40
N ASN A 661 -28.35 -2.10 5.16
CA ASN A 661 -27.23 -1.49 5.92
C ASN A 661 -26.02 -1.10 5.04
N GLY A 662 -26.22 -0.73 3.78
CA GLY A 662 -25.14 -0.39 2.84
C GLY A 662 -24.32 -1.59 2.37
N VAL A 663 -24.83 -2.80 2.53
CA VAL A 663 -24.21 -4.02 2.02
C VAL A 663 -24.74 -4.31 0.63
N HIS A 664 -23.84 -4.44 -0.33
CA HIS A 664 -24.10 -4.82 -1.71
C HIS A 664 -23.78 -6.31 -1.92
N LYS A 665 -24.66 -7.04 -2.56
CA LYS A 665 -24.42 -8.41 -3.03
C LYS A 665 -24.18 -8.39 -4.53
N ILE A 666 -23.05 -8.90 -4.99
CA ILE A 666 -22.69 -8.96 -6.40
C ILE A 666 -23.54 -10.02 -7.08
N THR A 667 -24.33 -9.61 -8.05
CA THR A 667 -25.15 -10.51 -8.91
C THR A 667 -24.44 -10.80 -10.22
N ASP A 668 -23.66 -9.85 -10.75
CA ASP A 668 -22.79 -10.03 -11.91
C ASP A 668 -21.50 -9.22 -11.76
N ILE A 669 -20.35 -9.88 -11.92
CA ILE A 669 -19.04 -9.21 -11.91
C ILE A 669 -18.72 -8.47 -13.20
N GLY A 670 -19.54 -8.61 -14.24
CA GLY A 670 -19.37 -7.95 -15.52
C GLY A 670 -18.24 -8.51 -16.40
N HIS A 671 -17.88 -7.74 -17.41
CA HIS A 671 -16.92 -8.08 -18.46
C HIS A 671 -16.24 -6.83 -19.05
N ASP A 672 -15.27 -7.03 -19.95
CA ASP A 672 -14.64 -5.96 -20.71
C ASP A 672 -15.64 -5.22 -21.64
N PRO A 673 -15.42 -3.92 -21.93
CA PRO A 673 -14.36 -3.09 -21.38
C PRO A 673 -14.69 -2.56 -19.97
N TRP A 674 -13.74 -1.95 -19.31
CA TRP A 674 -14.00 -1.08 -18.18
C TRP A 674 -14.91 0.08 -18.56
N GLN A 675 -15.62 0.59 -17.59
CA GLN A 675 -16.38 1.84 -17.70
C GLN A 675 -15.92 2.82 -16.61
N ILE A 676 -15.99 4.10 -16.93
CA ILE A 676 -15.90 5.20 -15.98
C ILE A 676 -17.25 5.87 -15.84
N LYS A 677 -17.58 6.36 -14.66
CA LYS A 677 -18.78 7.18 -14.46
C LYS A 677 -18.57 8.50 -15.20
N ALA A 678 -19.60 8.96 -15.91
CA ALA A 678 -19.52 10.19 -16.70
C ALA A 678 -18.97 11.35 -15.89
N ILE A 679 -17.90 11.94 -16.38
CA ILE A 679 -17.22 13.11 -15.79
C ILE A 679 -18.15 14.31 -15.86
N GLN A 680 -18.17 15.14 -14.83
CA GLN A 680 -18.99 16.34 -14.78
C GLN A 680 -18.29 17.47 -14.02
N GLY A 681 -18.73 18.70 -14.28
CA GLY A 681 -18.24 19.88 -13.56
C GLY A 681 -17.54 20.89 -14.44
N THR A 682 -17.07 21.93 -13.80
CA THR A 682 -16.40 23.07 -14.44
C THR A 682 -15.12 23.42 -13.69
N VAL A 683 -14.07 23.67 -14.44
CA VAL A 683 -12.79 24.18 -13.92
C VAL A 683 -12.57 25.59 -14.45
N LYS A 684 -12.34 26.54 -13.56
CA LYS A 684 -12.07 27.94 -13.90
C LYS A 684 -10.64 28.29 -13.57
N LEU A 685 -9.89 28.74 -14.57
CA LEU A 685 -8.51 29.22 -14.43
C LEU A 685 -8.52 30.75 -14.20
N LYS A 686 -7.65 31.26 -13.36
CA LYS A 686 -7.47 32.73 -13.24
C LYS A 686 -6.95 33.35 -14.55
N THR A 687 -6.06 32.66 -15.23
CA THR A 687 -5.46 33.10 -16.52
C THR A 687 -5.93 32.19 -17.64
N PRO A 688 -6.52 32.69 -18.70
CA PRO A 688 -6.97 31.89 -19.84
C PRO A 688 -5.85 31.06 -20.45
N ALA A 689 -6.23 29.91 -21.02
CA ALA A 689 -5.32 29.00 -21.72
C ALA A 689 -5.97 28.44 -22.99
N GLN A 690 -5.15 27.90 -23.89
CA GLN A 690 -5.62 27.00 -24.93
C GLN A 690 -5.91 25.64 -24.30
N ILE A 691 -7.07 25.10 -24.52
CA ILE A 691 -7.60 23.87 -23.92
C ILE A 691 -7.73 22.83 -25.03
N GLN A 692 -6.91 21.78 -24.99
CA GLN A 692 -6.94 20.66 -25.92
C GLN A 692 -7.41 19.42 -25.20
N PRO A 693 -8.63 18.90 -25.45
CA PRO A 693 -9.03 17.59 -24.97
C PRO A 693 -8.13 16.49 -25.53
N LEU A 694 -7.90 15.44 -24.74
CA LEU A 694 -7.05 14.32 -25.13
C LEU A 694 -7.82 13.00 -25.06
N ASP A 695 -7.39 12.03 -25.85
CA ASP A 695 -7.89 10.66 -25.75
C ASP A 695 -7.31 9.93 -24.51
N PHE A 696 -7.68 8.68 -24.27
CA PHE A 696 -7.22 7.90 -23.12
C PHE A 696 -5.72 7.57 -23.13
N ASN A 697 -5.02 7.74 -24.26
CA ASN A 697 -3.58 7.60 -24.39
C ASN A 697 -2.84 8.95 -24.34
N GLY A 698 -3.56 10.07 -24.16
CA GLY A 698 -3.01 11.39 -24.04
C GLY A 698 -2.70 12.10 -25.37
N TYR A 699 -3.27 11.63 -26.47
CA TYR A 699 -3.17 12.27 -27.79
C TYR A 699 -4.32 13.24 -28.01
N PRO A 700 -4.11 14.35 -28.78
CA PRO A 700 -5.16 15.30 -29.06
C PRO A 700 -6.42 14.68 -29.68
N LYS A 701 -7.60 15.01 -29.12
CA LYS A 701 -8.90 14.69 -29.71
C LYS A 701 -9.78 15.93 -29.75
N GLY A 702 -10.64 16.03 -30.77
CA GLY A 702 -11.57 17.16 -30.90
C GLY A 702 -10.90 18.51 -31.14
N GLU A 703 -11.66 19.58 -30.98
CA GLU A 703 -11.21 20.94 -31.25
C GLU A 703 -10.51 21.58 -30.05
N LYS A 704 -9.46 22.34 -30.31
CA LYS A 704 -8.79 23.19 -29.34
C LYS A 704 -9.62 24.47 -29.15
N LYS A 705 -9.85 24.84 -27.89
CA LYS A 705 -10.57 26.06 -27.50
C LYS A 705 -9.64 26.99 -26.71
N THR A 706 -9.94 28.29 -26.69
CA THR A 706 -9.27 29.23 -25.81
C THR A 706 -10.26 29.82 -24.82
N GLY A 707 -9.90 29.81 -23.54
CA GLY A 707 -10.76 30.33 -22.48
C GLY A 707 -10.18 30.13 -21.08
N ALA A 708 -10.87 30.68 -20.11
CA ALA A 708 -10.57 30.48 -18.68
C ALA A 708 -11.49 29.45 -18.03
N GLU A 709 -12.57 29.08 -18.68
CA GLU A 709 -13.57 28.14 -18.17
C GLU A 709 -13.56 26.85 -19.02
N ILE A 710 -13.51 25.73 -18.35
CA ILE A 710 -13.42 24.39 -18.94
C ILE A 710 -14.61 23.59 -18.43
N ASP A 711 -15.63 23.42 -19.28
CA ASP A 711 -16.70 22.46 -19.02
C ASP A 711 -16.16 21.06 -19.28
N LEU A 712 -16.11 20.24 -18.23
CA LEU A 712 -15.61 18.88 -18.32
C LEU A 712 -16.56 18.01 -19.15
N THR A 713 -16.04 17.31 -20.13
CA THR A 713 -16.84 16.43 -20.97
C THR A 713 -16.91 15.00 -20.38
N PRO A 714 -18.05 14.32 -20.49
CA PRO A 714 -18.30 13.05 -19.82
C PRO A 714 -17.27 11.94 -20.08
N ASP A 715 -16.64 11.95 -21.25
CA ASP A 715 -15.72 10.94 -21.77
C ASP A 715 -14.24 11.37 -21.82
N THR A 716 -13.89 12.48 -21.17
CA THR A 716 -12.53 13.05 -21.28
C THR A 716 -11.85 13.14 -19.93
N ILE A 717 -10.79 12.34 -19.75
CA ILE A 717 -10.02 12.30 -18.50
C ILE A 717 -8.75 13.16 -18.52
N TYR A 718 -8.35 13.64 -19.70
CA TYR A 718 -7.15 14.47 -19.86
C TYR A 718 -7.40 15.68 -20.74
N TYR A 719 -6.81 16.80 -20.36
CA TYR A 719 -6.74 18.03 -21.15
C TYR A 719 -5.34 18.61 -21.08
N LEU A 720 -4.77 18.96 -22.22
CA LEU A 720 -3.54 19.76 -22.27
C LEU A 720 -3.92 21.25 -22.28
N LEU A 721 -3.39 21.99 -21.32
CA LEU A 721 -3.55 23.44 -21.22
C LEU A 721 -2.23 24.10 -21.60
N THR A 722 -2.29 25.05 -22.56
CA THR A 722 -1.10 25.80 -23.03
C THR A 722 -1.36 27.29 -23.05
N ARG A 723 -0.33 28.10 -22.76
CA ARG A 723 -0.37 29.57 -22.78
C ARG A 723 0.71 30.13 -23.68
#